data_79308023775a709d6a82b7b1cef0f0da
#
_entry.id   79308023775a709d6a82b7b1cef0f0da
#
_cell.length_a   1.000
_cell.length_b   1.000
_cell.length_c   1.000
_cell.angle_alpha   90.00
_cell.angle_beta   90.00
_cell.angle_gamma   90.00
#
_symmetry.space_group_name_H-M   'P 1'
#
loop_
_entity.id
_entity.type
_entity.pdbx_description
1 polymer ?
#
loop_
_entity_poly.entity_id
_entity_poly.type
_entity_poly.pdbx_seq_one_letter_code
_entity_poly.pdbx_strand_id
1 'polypeptide(L)'
;MEPKSFQFCFDVSFDKNLNTYIPTSYIVENTTDIKYLDKKASKNVLESFGIVFENLDSNAKKILTACESLKPDFIFKKFSAKIKSAKTISDLQKDSKIDFAIRQHLKFNLESFYNLIVQEQFPLSLDMGIEKDFYRSRINIDPLYFEPQIQFDKHSEGITYTLSLKENETTFLPMNSSVDILLDEPGWLIIDKKLGKLKDLNSKKLSPFLKKKSIEIPSKLVDDYFKSFIPEIAKKIDIEANGFEIELRDKIISCTIQPVYDFFKNCYYLNLYFDYNGHSFDASKTKKTHSFVDFSVVNEPKIIQFKRSSEESLYTDKLLELGLTKIKNELFGSNSDAELHDPYANIQFVIDHKEELENLGFTIQNLKLESKEIITESHTVLASKEETKEDWFDIKIMITIGVFTINFSEIIPNIKSKERLFLLPDGNYFLIPPEWLSKYSSLAKLAKTENENLLLRKSNFTALDTIPEIKNDVIQKAEYTASDLLKATLRPYQVEGVQWLLGHFNSNLGACLADDMGLGKTLQTLAVLVAVQEQLGFTTKTTNFDLFANETTIEREPLKTLIVLPSSLVFNWYNESSKFTPHFSKMQYVGNDRKLLANRLASTDLIFTSYSIVHRDISILEKYNFRYLILDESQYIKNKNSKIFKAINKISTAHKIALSGTPIENSLDDLWSQMQFINPDILGTYTFFAENFKIPIEKKQDENSLSELKNLVQPYILRRTKEQVLKDLPELTEQIYYCDMDPEQEKLYEQEKSKARNFLLKTDGSSPDKISIINTLMKLRQLSNHPKMVDQESEIDSGKYIAVTNYLENLVKGKQKTIIFSSFVTNLNFYTDWCKENKIKYCEITGETPASKREQQVKQFQEKEDPLLFFISLKAGGVGLNITKASYVLFLDPWWNPFAEKQGVGRAHRIGQLNKVNVIRFISKNTVEEKIIKLQENKKLLSDSLLEESYINDEIEVNLKYILGS
;
A
#
# COMPACT_ATOMS: atom_id res chain seq x y z
N MET A 1 53.26 29.24 18.07
CA MET A 1 53.17 28.50 19.34
C MET A 1 52.46 27.20 19.04
N GLU A 2 53.15 26.07 19.22
CA GLU A 2 52.50 24.77 19.08
C GLU A 2 51.34 24.70 20.09
N PRO A 3 50.20 24.08 19.77
CA PRO A 3 49.10 23.96 20.70
C PRO A 3 49.58 23.12 21.90
N LYS A 4 49.66 23.71 23.08
CA LYS A 4 49.98 23.01 24.30
C LYS A 4 48.97 21.89 24.52
N SER A 5 49.40 20.64 24.60
CA SER A 5 48.53 19.52 24.92
C SER A 5 48.06 19.68 26.38
N PHE A 6 46.79 19.48 26.62
CA PHE A 6 46.15 19.60 27.94
C PHE A 6 45.48 18.28 28.33
N GLN A 7 45.30 18.09 29.63
CA GLN A 7 44.59 16.94 30.20
C GLN A 7 43.59 17.40 31.26
N PHE A 8 42.40 16.78 31.27
CA PHE A 8 41.43 16.95 32.34
C PHE A 8 41.74 15.99 33.48
N CYS A 9 41.66 16.52 34.71
CA CYS A 9 41.80 15.76 35.96
C CYS A 9 40.61 16.05 36.84
N PHE A 10 40.27 15.11 37.71
CA PHE A 10 39.10 15.24 38.54
C PHE A 10 39.46 14.93 39.99
N ASP A 11 38.82 15.65 40.90
CA ASP A 11 38.90 15.39 42.35
C ASP A 11 37.50 15.18 42.90
N VAL A 12 37.29 14.13 43.69
CA VAL A 12 36.03 13.91 44.39
C VAL A 12 36.23 14.19 45.87
N SER A 13 35.42 15.13 46.39
CA SER A 13 35.47 15.56 47.81
C SER A 13 34.08 15.44 48.44
N PHE A 14 34.04 15.11 49.73
CA PHE A 14 32.77 14.93 50.45
C PHE A 14 32.06 16.24 50.75
N ASP A 15 30.87 16.40 50.22
CA ASP A 15 29.98 17.56 50.52
C ASP A 15 29.00 17.20 51.66
N LYS A 16 29.15 17.91 52.77
CA LYS A 16 28.34 17.70 53.99
C LYS A 16 26.86 18.04 53.81
N ASN A 17 26.50 18.99 52.89
CA ASN A 17 25.11 19.39 52.69
C ASN A 17 24.38 18.36 51.84
N LEU A 18 25.06 17.78 50.87
CA LEU A 18 24.49 16.76 49.97
C LEU A 18 24.69 15.32 50.48
N ASN A 19 25.56 15.17 51.53
CA ASN A 19 25.95 13.91 52.13
C ASN A 19 26.44 12.89 51.09
N THR A 20 27.26 13.35 50.13
CA THR A 20 27.84 12.51 49.07
C THR A 20 29.12 13.13 48.54
N TYR A 21 29.88 12.33 47.79
CA TYR A 21 31.11 12.81 47.14
C TYR A 21 30.75 13.58 45.84
N ILE A 22 31.28 14.78 45.67
CA ILE A 22 31.03 15.65 44.53
C ILE A 22 32.29 15.86 43.74
N PRO A 23 32.26 15.62 42.38
CA PRO A 23 33.44 15.81 41.55
C PRO A 23 33.68 17.30 41.23
N THR A 24 34.95 17.66 41.21
CA THR A 24 35.46 18.95 40.71
C THR A 24 36.41 18.70 39.56
N SER A 25 36.21 19.40 38.45
CA SER A 25 37.04 19.28 37.25
C SER A 25 38.18 20.27 37.26
N TYR A 26 39.37 19.82 36.85
CA TYR A 26 40.57 20.62 36.70
C TYR A 26 41.16 20.45 35.31
N ILE A 27 41.94 21.44 34.86
CA ILE A 27 42.70 21.38 33.61
C ILE A 27 44.17 21.62 33.91
N VAL A 28 45.01 20.77 33.36
CA VAL A 28 46.50 20.88 33.51
C VAL A 28 47.15 20.74 32.14
N GLU A 29 48.37 21.31 32.01
CA GLU A 29 49.22 21.02 30.87
C GLU A 29 49.64 19.54 30.93
N ASN A 30 49.64 18.85 29.77
CA ASN A 30 49.92 17.42 29.69
C ASN A 30 51.41 17.15 30.11
N THR A 31 51.59 16.74 31.34
CA THR A 31 52.91 16.35 31.91
C THR A 31 52.75 14.95 32.52
N THR A 32 53.79 14.15 32.45
CA THR A 32 53.84 12.77 32.99
C THR A 32 53.66 12.70 34.48
N ASP A 33 53.99 13.77 35.22
CA ASP A 33 53.90 13.86 36.69
C ASP A 33 53.04 15.06 37.13
N ILE A 34 51.76 14.80 37.35
CA ILE A 34 50.83 15.81 37.87
C ILE A 34 50.97 15.83 39.41
N LYS A 35 51.54 16.90 39.95
CA LYS A 35 51.73 17.04 41.42
C LYS A 35 50.62 17.82 42.07
N TYR A 36 50.22 18.94 41.50
CA TYR A 36 49.21 19.85 42.06
C TYR A 36 48.14 20.23 41.02
N LEU A 37 46.85 20.43 41.46
CA LEU A 37 45.75 20.85 40.66
C LEU A 37 45.25 22.22 41.08
N ASP A 38 45.64 23.29 40.33
CA ASP A 38 45.29 24.64 40.71
C ASP A 38 44.14 25.27 39.93
N LYS A 39 43.99 24.89 38.67
CA LYS A 39 43.06 25.54 37.76
C LYS A 39 41.81 24.71 37.54
N LYS A 40 40.67 25.11 38.14
CA LYS A 40 39.36 24.48 37.87
C LYS A 40 38.96 24.69 36.42
N ALA A 41 38.45 23.63 35.76
CA ALA A 41 38.00 23.68 34.36
C ALA A 41 36.66 24.42 34.22
N SER A 42 36.68 25.76 34.38
CA SER A 42 35.56 26.61 34.10
C SER A 42 35.62 27.17 32.67
N LYS A 43 34.53 27.66 32.11
CA LYS A 43 34.47 28.18 30.72
C LYS A 43 35.56 29.23 30.45
N ASN A 44 35.74 30.19 31.37
CA ASN A 44 36.75 31.25 31.24
C ASN A 44 38.17 30.69 31.30
N VAL A 45 38.43 29.63 32.09
CA VAL A 45 39.73 29.00 32.19
C VAL A 45 40.01 28.17 30.93
N LEU A 46 39.03 27.47 30.36
CA LEU A 46 39.17 26.79 29.08
C LEU A 46 39.55 27.72 27.95
N GLU A 47 38.90 28.89 27.89
CA GLU A 47 39.23 29.93 26.90
C GLU A 47 40.68 30.44 27.07
N SER A 48 41.19 30.54 28.32
CA SER A 48 42.62 30.93 28.57
C SER A 48 43.61 29.89 28.10
N PHE A 49 43.21 28.64 27.94
CA PHE A 49 43.99 27.57 27.33
C PHE A 49 43.77 27.47 25.79
N GLY A 50 43.00 28.39 25.21
CA GLY A 50 42.63 28.36 23.79
C GLY A 50 41.61 27.28 23.41
N ILE A 51 40.87 26.78 24.38
CA ILE A 51 39.90 25.69 24.20
C ILE A 51 38.49 26.26 24.14
N VAL A 52 37.81 26.01 23.03
CA VAL A 52 36.39 26.30 22.88
C VAL A 52 35.60 25.07 23.31
N PHE A 53 34.67 25.23 24.25
CA PHE A 53 33.91 24.09 24.83
C PHE A 53 33.17 23.29 23.76
N GLU A 54 32.65 23.99 22.74
CA GLU A 54 31.92 23.37 21.63
C GLU A 54 32.80 22.45 20.74
N ASN A 55 34.11 22.61 20.79
CA ASN A 55 35.08 21.84 20.01
C ASN A 55 35.65 20.64 20.75
N LEU A 56 35.31 20.43 22.02
CA LEU A 56 35.71 19.26 22.79
C LEU A 56 35.03 18.00 22.22
N ASP A 57 35.65 16.85 22.45
CA ASP A 57 35.01 15.56 22.12
C ASP A 57 33.71 15.32 22.93
N SER A 58 32.90 14.42 22.49
CA SER A 58 31.58 14.13 23.08
C SER A 58 31.67 13.70 24.55
N ASN A 59 32.67 12.91 24.92
CA ASN A 59 32.83 12.35 26.24
C ASN A 59 33.40 13.38 27.23
N ALA A 60 34.35 14.21 26.78
CA ALA A 60 34.86 15.35 27.58
C ALA A 60 33.71 16.36 27.84
N LYS A 61 32.88 16.66 26.88
CA LYS A 61 31.70 17.52 27.10
C LYS A 61 30.74 16.92 28.14
N LYS A 62 30.43 15.64 28.05
CA LYS A 62 29.51 14.96 28.95
C LYS A 62 30.05 14.96 30.39
N ILE A 63 31.32 14.63 30.59
CA ILE A 63 31.88 14.55 31.94
C ILE A 63 31.97 15.94 32.59
N LEU A 64 32.39 16.98 31.84
CA LEU A 64 32.41 18.36 32.35
C LEU A 64 31.02 18.85 32.68
N THR A 65 30.01 18.58 31.83
CA THR A 65 28.63 18.92 32.08
C THR A 65 28.08 18.19 33.32
N ALA A 66 28.44 16.91 33.52
CA ALA A 66 28.07 16.17 34.71
C ALA A 66 28.67 16.86 35.97
N CYS A 67 29.95 17.22 35.95
CA CYS A 67 30.60 17.96 37.07
C CYS A 67 29.86 19.28 37.36
N GLU A 68 29.53 20.06 36.35
CA GLU A 68 28.80 21.32 36.55
C GLU A 68 27.40 21.09 37.14
N SER A 69 26.67 20.09 36.66
CA SER A 69 25.32 19.74 37.14
C SER A 69 25.30 19.20 38.60
N LEU A 70 26.44 18.72 39.09
CA LEU A 70 26.61 18.20 40.44
C LEU A 70 27.05 19.25 41.47
N LYS A 71 27.44 20.45 41.05
CA LYS A 71 27.79 21.53 41.95
C LYS A 71 26.62 21.92 42.88
N PRO A 72 26.87 22.12 44.18
CA PRO A 72 25.84 22.51 45.13
C PRO A 72 25.02 23.72 44.67
N ASP A 73 25.68 24.76 44.12
CA ASP A 73 25.05 25.98 43.64
C ASP A 73 24.10 25.72 42.47
N PHE A 74 24.49 24.79 41.55
CA PHE A 74 23.64 24.40 40.43
C PHE A 74 22.40 23.63 40.90
N ILE A 75 22.59 22.69 41.84
CA ILE A 75 21.51 21.90 42.41
C ILE A 75 20.54 22.85 43.15
N PHE A 76 21.08 23.74 43.97
CA PHE A 76 20.25 24.74 44.65
C PHE A 76 19.44 25.58 43.67
N LYS A 77 20.10 26.16 42.66
CA LYS A 77 19.41 26.96 41.60
C LYS A 77 18.34 26.20 40.87
N LYS A 78 18.61 24.95 40.54
CA LYS A 78 17.66 24.07 39.78
C LYS A 78 16.41 23.75 40.59
N PHE A 79 16.54 23.47 41.87
CA PHE A 79 15.44 23.00 42.71
C PHE A 79 14.81 24.07 43.58
N SER A 80 15.46 25.22 43.83
CA SER A 80 14.92 26.35 44.61
C SER A 80 13.73 27.04 43.96
N ALA A 81 13.59 26.93 42.62
CA ALA A 81 12.43 27.47 41.92
C ALA A 81 11.08 26.91 42.43
N LYS A 82 11.11 25.75 43.08
CA LYS A 82 9.92 25.05 43.61
C LYS A 82 9.60 25.46 45.06
N ILE A 83 10.56 26.02 45.83
CA ILE A 83 10.37 26.51 47.21
C ILE A 83 11.05 27.88 47.33
N LYS A 84 10.28 28.94 47.12
CA LYS A 84 10.79 30.32 47.14
C LYS A 84 11.38 30.77 48.51
N SER A 85 11.08 30.09 49.59
CA SER A 85 11.57 30.36 50.95
C SER A 85 12.88 29.67 51.31
N ALA A 86 13.33 28.70 50.49
CA ALA A 86 14.58 27.98 50.78
C ALA A 86 15.79 28.87 50.53
N LYS A 87 16.72 28.89 51.51
CA LYS A 87 17.99 29.63 51.45
C LYS A 87 19.19 28.68 51.32
N THR A 88 19.02 27.41 51.65
CA THR A 88 20.08 26.39 51.63
C THR A 88 19.57 25.11 51.01
N ILE A 89 20.50 24.21 50.61
CA ILE A 89 20.15 22.87 50.13
C ILE A 89 19.39 22.09 51.19
N SER A 90 19.83 22.20 52.44
CA SER A 90 19.15 21.57 53.58
C SER A 90 17.70 21.99 53.75
N ASP A 91 17.36 23.23 53.36
CA ASP A 91 15.95 23.65 53.36
C ASP A 91 15.13 22.98 52.28
N LEU A 92 15.73 22.74 51.11
CA LEU A 92 15.11 22.00 50.00
C LEU A 92 14.87 20.53 50.37
N GLN A 93 15.78 19.93 51.09
CA GLN A 93 15.72 18.51 51.49
C GLN A 93 14.67 18.23 52.59
N LYS A 94 14.11 19.25 53.21
CA LYS A 94 12.98 19.08 54.14
C LYS A 94 11.70 18.63 53.42
N ASP A 95 11.55 18.96 52.15
CA ASP A 95 10.47 18.46 51.29
C ASP A 95 10.89 17.08 50.71
N SER A 96 10.15 16.02 51.05
CA SER A 96 10.47 14.65 50.68
C SER A 96 10.47 14.41 49.15
N LYS A 97 9.61 15.16 48.37
CA LYS A 97 9.54 15.03 46.92
C LYS A 97 10.75 15.69 46.25
N ILE A 98 11.18 16.81 46.81
CA ILE A 98 12.36 17.54 46.29
C ILE A 98 13.62 16.82 46.71
N ASP A 99 13.73 16.34 47.92
CA ASP A 99 14.85 15.50 48.34
C ASP A 99 14.99 14.26 47.45
N PHE A 100 13.90 13.57 47.18
CA PHE A 100 13.91 12.46 46.25
C PHE A 100 14.42 12.87 44.86
N ALA A 101 13.93 14.01 44.32
CA ALA A 101 14.34 14.49 43.00
C ALA A 101 15.82 14.90 42.97
N ILE A 102 16.36 15.50 44.07
CA ILE A 102 17.79 15.82 44.25
C ILE A 102 18.59 14.52 44.24
N ARG A 103 18.21 13.51 45.01
CA ARG A 103 18.88 12.20 45.06
C ARG A 103 18.90 11.48 43.72
N GLN A 104 17.80 11.54 42.97
CA GLN A 104 17.77 10.97 41.62
C GLN A 104 18.68 11.73 40.64
N HIS A 105 18.72 13.05 40.73
CA HIS A 105 19.63 13.88 39.96
C HIS A 105 21.10 13.55 40.28
N LEU A 106 21.45 13.43 41.53
CA LEU A 106 22.79 13.06 42.00
C LEU A 106 23.16 11.66 41.50
N LYS A 107 22.27 10.69 41.70
CA LYS A 107 22.50 9.30 41.27
C LYS A 107 22.81 9.24 39.76
N PHE A 108 21.97 9.83 38.93
CA PHE A 108 22.14 9.79 37.47
C PHE A 108 23.46 10.42 37.01
N ASN A 109 23.78 11.62 37.51
CA ASN A 109 24.96 12.33 37.05
C ASN A 109 26.27 11.73 37.65
N LEU A 110 26.26 11.22 38.89
CA LEU A 110 27.42 10.54 39.51
C LEU A 110 27.69 9.21 38.80
N GLU A 111 26.66 8.43 38.49
CA GLU A 111 26.84 7.20 37.74
C GLU A 111 27.43 7.45 36.34
N SER A 112 26.90 8.47 35.62
CA SER A 112 27.46 8.89 34.33
C SER A 112 28.92 9.35 34.47
N PHE A 113 29.22 10.11 35.50
CA PHE A 113 30.59 10.57 35.80
C PHE A 113 31.55 9.42 36.01
N TYR A 114 31.28 8.48 36.95
CA TYR A 114 32.18 7.37 37.23
C TYR A 114 32.33 6.39 36.05
N ASN A 115 31.28 6.15 35.29
CA ASN A 115 31.37 5.35 34.08
C ASN A 115 32.32 6.00 33.05
N LEU A 116 32.23 7.33 32.82
CA LEU A 116 33.13 8.06 31.92
C LEU A 116 34.56 8.12 32.42
N ILE A 117 34.79 8.25 33.76
CA ILE A 117 36.13 8.19 34.36
C ILE A 117 36.82 6.88 34.03
N VAL A 118 36.12 5.76 34.18
CA VAL A 118 36.66 4.41 33.90
C VAL A 118 36.84 4.21 32.39
N GLN A 119 35.89 4.62 31.59
CA GLN A 119 35.95 4.44 30.13
C GLN A 119 37.10 5.22 29.49
N GLU A 120 37.28 6.48 29.88
CA GLU A 120 38.27 7.37 29.29
C GLU A 120 39.59 7.44 30.07
N GLN A 121 39.68 6.70 31.19
CA GLN A 121 40.88 6.66 32.06
C GLN A 121 41.32 8.05 32.52
N PHE A 122 40.37 8.96 32.83
CA PHE A 122 40.71 10.29 33.31
C PHE A 122 41.33 10.25 34.72
N PRO A 123 42.44 10.93 34.96
CA PRO A 123 43.06 10.98 36.28
C PRO A 123 42.09 11.46 37.36
N LEU A 124 41.95 10.69 38.43
CA LEU A 124 41.04 10.95 39.55
C LEU A 124 41.84 10.98 40.87
N SER A 125 41.43 11.89 41.78
CA SER A 125 41.89 11.92 43.18
C SER A 125 40.69 11.89 44.15
N LEU A 126 40.98 11.48 45.38
CA LEU A 126 40.05 11.49 46.48
C LEU A 126 40.52 12.49 47.53
N ASP A 127 39.75 13.59 47.71
CA ASP A 127 39.94 14.61 48.74
C ASP A 127 41.41 15.11 48.87
N MET A 128 41.84 15.91 47.93
CA MET A 128 43.20 16.47 47.87
C MET A 128 43.53 17.39 49.03
N GLY A 129 42.54 17.79 49.84
CA GLY A 129 42.71 18.68 50.97
C GLY A 129 43.11 20.11 50.55
N ILE A 130 43.61 20.89 51.55
CA ILE A 130 43.97 22.29 51.35
C ILE A 130 45.27 22.40 50.53
N GLU A 131 46.17 21.40 50.59
CA GLU A 131 47.45 21.40 49.88
C GLU A 131 47.35 21.09 48.40
N LYS A 132 46.18 20.64 47.94
CA LYS A 132 45.89 20.24 46.56
C LYS A 132 46.88 19.27 45.93
N ASP A 133 47.43 18.35 46.76
CA ASP A 133 48.42 17.34 46.37
C ASP A 133 47.74 16.17 45.68
N PHE A 134 47.69 16.26 44.33
CA PHE A 134 47.09 15.26 43.51
C PHE A 134 47.85 13.92 43.55
N TYR A 135 49.16 13.97 43.62
CA TYR A 135 49.99 12.76 43.56
C TYR A 135 49.73 11.81 44.75
N ARG A 136 49.62 12.39 45.95
CA ARG A 136 49.30 11.59 47.15
C ARG A 136 47.88 11.09 47.20
N SER A 137 46.92 11.83 46.63
CA SER A 137 45.48 11.50 46.64
C SER A 137 44.99 10.79 45.40
N ARG A 138 45.89 10.46 44.46
CA ARG A 138 45.56 9.77 43.21
C ARG A 138 44.96 8.41 43.43
N ILE A 139 43.91 8.10 42.65
CA ILE A 139 43.15 6.85 42.63
C ILE A 139 43.55 6.04 41.39
N ASN A 140 43.72 4.75 41.53
CA ASN A 140 43.90 3.82 40.43
C ASN A 140 42.54 3.53 39.78
N ILE A 141 42.47 3.69 38.45
CA ILE A 141 41.25 3.57 37.68
C ILE A 141 41.34 2.33 36.79
N ASP A 142 41.54 1.18 37.38
CA ASP A 142 41.35 -0.05 36.66
C ASP A 142 39.87 -0.46 36.70
N PRO A 143 39.31 -1.06 35.65
CA PRO A 143 37.90 -1.47 35.63
C PRO A 143 37.71 -2.65 36.60
N LEU A 144 37.59 -2.39 37.89
CA LEU A 144 37.47 -3.38 38.94
C LEU A 144 36.02 -3.56 39.33
N TYR A 145 35.62 -4.83 39.46
CA TYR A 145 34.40 -5.21 40.13
C TYR A 145 34.74 -5.88 41.43
N PHE A 146 34.16 -5.37 42.53
CA PHE A 146 34.21 -6.05 43.80
C PHE A 146 33.00 -6.97 43.93
N GLU A 147 33.24 -8.27 44.02
CA GLU A 147 32.21 -9.27 44.19
C GLU A 147 31.98 -9.57 45.68
N PRO A 148 30.80 -9.24 46.22
CA PRO A 148 30.48 -9.56 47.60
C PRO A 148 30.26 -11.07 47.76
N GLN A 149 30.84 -11.67 48.80
CA GLN A 149 30.61 -13.03 49.21
C GLN A 149 30.18 -13.03 50.68
N ILE A 150 29.17 -13.83 51.03
CA ILE A 150 28.70 -13.98 52.40
C ILE A 150 28.86 -15.43 52.81
N GLN A 151 29.56 -15.64 53.93
CA GLN A 151 29.65 -16.92 54.57
C GLN A 151 28.76 -16.95 55.83
N PHE A 152 27.89 -17.97 55.90
CA PHE A 152 27.06 -18.23 57.06
C PHE A 152 27.61 -19.42 57.83
N ASP A 153 27.75 -19.25 59.12
CA ASP A 153 28.16 -20.32 60.02
C ASP A 153 27.04 -20.53 61.05
N LYS A 154 26.36 -21.71 61.01
CA LYS A 154 25.33 -22.10 61.95
C LYS A 154 25.94 -22.85 63.13
N HIS A 155 25.64 -22.41 64.32
CA HIS A 155 26.10 -23.04 65.60
C HIS A 155 24.93 -23.11 66.57
N SER A 156 25.13 -23.73 67.72
CA SER A 156 24.07 -23.98 68.68
C SER A 156 23.42 -22.73 69.29
N GLU A 157 24.11 -21.60 69.29
CA GLU A 157 23.60 -20.32 69.80
C GLU A 157 22.96 -19.38 68.74
N GLY A 158 23.03 -19.75 67.44
CA GLY A 158 22.51 -18.94 66.38
C GLY A 158 23.22 -19.11 65.03
N ILE A 159 23.22 -18.06 64.23
CA ILE A 159 23.96 -18.00 62.98
C ILE A 159 24.83 -16.75 62.99
N THR A 160 26.09 -16.92 62.61
CA THR A 160 27.03 -15.84 62.38
C THR A 160 27.24 -15.71 60.90
N TYR A 161 27.24 -14.47 60.39
CA TYR A 161 27.57 -14.28 58.96
C TYR A 161 28.62 -13.19 58.78
N THR A 162 29.51 -13.47 57.80
CA THR A 162 30.67 -12.64 57.47
C THR A 162 30.53 -12.20 56.01
N LEU A 163 30.73 -10.91 55.74
CA LEU A 163 30.81 -10.37 54.38
C LEU A 163 32.27 -10.17 54.00
N SER A 164 32.67 -10.74 52.91
CA SER A 164 33.97 -10.53 52.27
C SER A 164 33.78 -9.95 50.88
N LEU A 165 34.80 -9.28 50.36
CA LEU A 165 34.85 -8.78 48.99
C LEU A 165 35.92 -9.50 48.21
N LYS A 166 35.60 -9.98 47.03
CA LYS A 166 36.53 -10.61 46.11
C LYS A 166 36.92 -9.62 45.01
N GLU A 167 38.22 -9.47 44.85
CA GLU A 167 38.86 -8.73 43.76
C GLU A 167 39.72 -9.71 42.96
N ASN A 168 39.30 -10.10 41.77
CA ASN A 168 39.92 -11.17 40.98
C ASN A 168 40.02 -12.49 41.78
N GLU A 169 41.23 -12.91 42.15
CA GLU A 169 41.47 -14.13 42.93
C GLU A 169 41.68 -13.86 44.44
N THR A 170 41.73 -12.62 44.88
CA THR A 170 41.98 -12.26 46.28
C THR A 170 40.68 -11.90 46.98
N THR A 171 40.46 -12.45 48.19
CA THR A 171 39.31 -12.16 49.05
C THR A 171 39.79 -11.47 50.32
N PHE A 172 39.13 -10.36 50.68
CA PHE A 172 39.47 -9.58 51.85
C PHE A 172 38.22 -9.12 52.62
N LEU A 173 38.42 -8.74 53.89
CA LEU A 173 37.34 -8.22 54.73
C LEU A 173 37.29 -6.69 54.63
N PRO A 174 36.10 -6.09 54.47
CA PRO A 174 35.96 -4.64 54.35
C PRO A 174 36.55 -3.87 55.55
N MET A 175 36.50 -4.42 56.75
CA MET A 175 37.05 -3.81 57.97
C MET A 175 38.58 -3.62 57.95
N ASN A 176 39.29 -4.39 57.12
CA ASN A 176 40.75 -4.37 57.03
C ASN A 176 41.25 -3.41 55.96
N SER A 177 40.35 -2.73 55.22
CA SER A 177 40.67 -1.84 54.13
C SER A 177 40.10 -0.45 54.35
N SER A 178 40.67 0.56 53.73
CA SER A 178 40.08 1.90 53.64
C SER A 178 38.97 1.91 52.56
N VAL A 179 37.72 2.09 52.99
CA VAL A 179 36.56 2.03 52.09
C VAL A 179 35.81 3.35 52.12
N ASP A 180 35.75 4.03 50.99
CA ASP A 180 34.94 5.21 50.77
C ASP A 180 33.79 4.90 49.80
N ILE A 181 32.56 5.10 50.28
CA ILE A 181 31.33 4.85 49.49
C ILE A 181 30.99 6.13 48.70
N LEU A 182 31.11 6.06 47.39
CA LEU A 182 30.90 7.18 46.49
C LEU A 182 29.45 7.31 46.01
N LEU A 183 28.79 6.16 45.76
CA LEU A 183 27.41 6.08 45.33
C LEU A 183 26.79 4.78 45.87
N ASP A 184 25.54 4.87 46.33
CA ASP A 184 24.87 3.75 46.97
C ASP A 184 24.43 2.67 45.98
N GLU A 185 23.82 3.11 44.85
CA GLU A 185 23.26 2.19 43.85
C GLU A 185 23.21 2.89 42.45
N PRO A 186 23.98 2.35 41.46
CA PRO A 186 24.90 1.22 41.57
C PRO A 186 26.04 1.56 42.52
N GLY A 187 26.51 0.57 43.28
CA GLY A 187 27.53 0.77 44.34
C GLY A 187 28.87 1.15 43.75
N TRP A 188 29.25 2.44 43.78
CA TRP A 188 30.59 2.89 43.45
C TRP A 188 31.36 3.16 44.75
N LEU A 189 32.58 2.66 44.84
CA LEU A 189 33.43 2.80 46.03
C LEU A 189 34.91 2.87 45.66
N ILE A 190 35.65 3.45 46.56
CA ILE A 190 37.13 3.42 46.55
C ILE A 190 37.57 2.54 47.67
N ILE A 191 38.37 1.50 47.38
CA ILE A 191 38.97 0.61 48.35
C ILE A 191 40.49 0.66 48.18
N ASP A 192 41.21 1.05 49.22
CA ASP A 192 42.68 1.13 49.24
C ASP A 192 43.24 1.86 47.99
N LYS A 193 42.64 3.01 47.68
CA LYS A 193 42.93 3.85 46.49
C LYS A 193 42.62 3.24 45.12
N LYS A 194 41.77 2.21 45.04
CA LYS A 194 41.29 1.64 43.80
C LYS A 194 39.80 1.99 43.59
N LEU A 195 39.43 2.56 42.46
CA LEU A 195 38.05 2.80 42.09
C LEU A 195 37.43 1.52 41.56
N GLY A 196 36.29 1.13 42.10
CA GLY A 196 35.59 -0.03 41.61
C GLY A 196 34.09 0.03 41.82
N LYS A 197 33.38 -0.88 41.18
CA LYS A 197 31.95 -1.05 41.26
C LYS A 197 31.60 -2.31 42.05
N LEU A 198 30.73 -2.18 43.03
CA LEU A 198 30.19 -3.31 43.77
C LEU A 198 29.14 -4.04 42.93
N LYS A 199 29.30 -5.34 42.73
CA LYS A 199 28.39 -6.15 41.90
C LYS A 199 27.14 -6.51 42.70
N ASP A 200 25.98 -6.21 42.12
CA ASP A 200 24.65 -6.65 42.54
C ASP A 200 24.22 -6.35 43.99
N LEU A 201 24.97 -5.52 44.69
CA LEU A 201 24.71 -5.12 46.09
C LEU A 201 24.75 -3.59 46.26
N ASN A 202 23.85 -3.08 47.08
CA ASN A 202 23.86 -1.66 47.48
C ASN A 202 25.00 -1.43 48.49
N SER A 203 25.86 -0.42 48.21
CA SER A 203 27.05 -0.14 48.98
C SER A 203 26.78 0.17 50.46
N LYS A 204 25.60 0.70 50.82
CA LYS A 204 25.24 0.92 52.24
C LYS A 204 25.23 -0.35 53.05
N LYS A 205 25.00 -1.51 52.45
CA LYS A 205 25.02 -2.81 53.14
C LYS A 205 26.40 -3.21 53.62
N LEU A 206 27.47 -2.59 53.11
CA LEU A 206 28.82 -2.75 53.61
C LEU A 206 29.05 -2.03 54.96
N SER A 207 28.28 -0.97 55.25
CA SER A 207 28.53 -0.11 56.42
C SER A 207 28.67 -0.84 57.76
N PRO A 208 27.88 -1.90 58.10
CA PRO A 208 28.08 -2.64 59.30
C PRO A 208 29.45 -3.38 59.38
N PHE A 209 29.91 -3.87 58.21
CA PHE A 209 31.14 -4.65 58.07
C PHE A 209 32.40 -3.80 57.94
N LEU A 210 32.26 -2.50 57.86
CA LEU A 210 33.42 -1.60 57.98
C LEU A 210 33.93 -1.50 59.41
N LYS A 211 33.13 -1.91 60.43
CA LYS A 211 33.42 -1.81 61.82
C LYS A 211 33.42 -3.14 62.56
N LYS A 212 32.82 -4.19 61.99
CA LYS A 212 32.69 -5.51 62.59
C LYS A 212 33.06 -6.60 61.60
N LYS A 213 33.76 -7.61 62.03
CA LYS A 213 34.16 -8.78 61.23
C LYS A 213 32.90 -9.60 60.82
N SER A 214 31.97 -9.77 61.71
CA SER A 214 30.79 -10.63 61.55
C SER A 214 29.61 -10.05 62.29
N ILE A 215 28.42 -10.52 61.92
CA ILE A 215 27.13 -10.17 62.52
C ILE A 215 26.54 -11.45 63.06
N GLU A 216 26.18 -11.48 64.37
CA GLU A 216 25.55 -12.62 65.02
C GLU A 216 24.03 -12.50 65.05
N ILE A 217 23.38 -13.59 64.71
CA ILE A 217 21.88 -13.69 64.68
C ILE A 217 21.57 -14.69 65.87
N PRO A 218 20.90 -14.22 66.92
CA PRO A 218 20.49 -15.07 67.98
C PRO A 218 19.55 -16.19 67.58
N SER A 219 19.56 -17.34 68.22
CA SER A 219 18.76 -18.54 67.91
C SER A 219 17.26 -18.26 67.78
N LYS A 220 16.74 -17.31 68.56
CA LYS A 220 15.29 -16.89 68.46
C LYS A 220 14.89 -16.25 67.13
N LEU A 221 15.82 -15.72 66.35
CA LEU A 221 15.56 -15.02 65.06
C LEU A 221 16.01 -15.84 63.85
N VAL A 222 16.57 -17.01 64.03
CA VAL A 222 17.14 -17.84 62.98
C VAL A 222 16.08 -18.24 61.94
N ASP A 223 14.88 -18.66 62.38
CA ASP A 223 13.79 -19.04 61.47
C ASP A 223 13.30 -17.87 60.60
N ASP A 224 13.22 -16.68 61.16
CA ASP A 224 12.81 -15.50 60.39
C ASP A 224 13.86 -15.11 59.35
N TYR A 225 15.15 -15.26 59.68
CA TYR A 225 16.26 -15.04 58.77
C TYR A 225 16.27 -16.08 57.64
N PHE A 226 15.96 -17.32 57.89
CA PHE A 226 15.83 -18.35 56.85
C PHE A 226 14.63 -18.06 55.96
N LYS A 227 13.50 -17.57 56.47
CA LYS A 227 12.31 -17.26 55.72
C LYS A 227 12.44 -16.02 54.88
N SER A 228 13.21 -15.03 55.26
CA SER A 228 13.20 -13.72 54.61
C SER A 228 14.58 -13.23 54.14
N PHE A 229 15.58 -13.19 55.03
CA PHE A 229 16.86 -12.53 54.78
C PHE A 229 17.78 -13.36 53.90
N ILE A 230 18.02 -14.64 54.24
CA ILE A 230 18.96 -15.50 53.54
C ILE A 230 18.52 -15.74 52.10
N PRO A 231 17.26 -16.06 51.79
CA PRO A 231 16.81 -16.21 50.41
C PRO A 231 16.94 -14.91 49.60
N GLU A 232 16.62 -13.76 50.19
CA GLU A 232 16.74 -12.47 49.51
C GLU A 232 18.19 -12.07 49.20
N ILE A 233 19.13 -12.47 50.06
CA ILE A 233 20.55 -12.27 49.79
C ILE A 233 21.07 -13.28 48.77
N ALA A 234 20.71 -14.52 48.88
CA ALA A 234 21.08 -15.59 47.95
C ALA A 234 20.61 -15.28 46.49
N LYS A 235 19.57 -14.50 46.31
CA LYS A 235 19.13 -14.03 44.97
C LYS A 235 20.11 -13.03 44.32
N LYS A 236 21.01 -12.41 45.13
CA LYS A 236 21.82 -11.28 44.64
C LYS A 236 23.31 -11.61 44.63
N ILE A 237 23.76 -12.41 45.54
CA ILE A 237 25.17 -12.75 45.75
C ILE A 237 25.35 -14.22 46.04
N ASP A 238 26.55 -14.72 45.72
CA ASP A 238 26.93 -16.08 46.05
C ASP A 238 27.10 -16.21 47.59
N ILE A 239 26.51 -17.23 48.17
CA ILE A 239 26.57 -17.50 49.59
C ILE A 239 27.25 -18.85 49.86
N GLU A 240 28.06 -18.88 50.90
CA GLU A 240 28.62 -20.13 51.45
C GLU A 240 27.97 -20.41 52.81
N ALA A 241 27.76 -21.68 53.14
CA ALA A 241 27.11 -22.03 54.36
C ALA A 241 27.80 -23.21 55.03
N ASN A 242 28.01 -23.06 56.34
CA ASN A 242 28.42 -24.16 57.23
C ASN A 242 27.29 -24.45 58.22
N GLY A 243 26.86 -25.72 58.28
CA GLY A 243 25.82 -26.16 59.20
C GLY A 243 24.37 -26.11 58.63
N PHE A 244 24.23 -25.85 57.32
CA PHE A 244 23.01 -26.08 56.54
C PHE A 244 23.36 -26.23 55.05
N GLU A 245 22.48 -26.90 54.28
CA GLU A 245 22.75 -27.23 52.88
C GLU A 245 22.30 -26.14 51.94
N ILE A 246 23.11 -25.86 50.93
CA ILE A 246 22.73 -25.04 49.78
C ILE A 246 22.82 -25.91 48.53
N GLU A 247 21.67 -26.11 47.84
CA GLU A 247 21.60 -26.83 46.58
C GLU A 247 21.58 -25.80 45.43
N LEU A 248 22.62 -25.79 44.61
CA LEU A 248 22.72 -24.96 43.44
C LEU A 248 22.09 -25.69 42.23
N ARG A 249 21.10 -25.06 41.58
CA ARG A 249 20.48 -25.51 40.33
C ARG A 249 20.82 -24.53 39.21
N ASP A 250 21.82 -24.87 38.41
CA ASP A 250 22.36 -24.04 37.32
C ASP A 250 22.28 -24.73 35.96
N LYS A 251 21.72 -25.95 35.92
CA LYS A 251 21.52 -26.69 34.66
C LYS A 251 20.13 -26.44 34.07
N ILE A 252 20.11 -26.12 32.79
CA ILE A 252 18.87 -25.97 32.04
C ILE A 252 18.25 -27.35 31.79
N ILE A 253 17.00 -27.53 32.19
CA ILE A 253 16.21 -28.75 31.91
C ILE A 253 15.46 -28.63 30.62
N SER A 254 14.84 -27.48 30.36
CA SER A 254 14.12 -27.21 29.12
C SER A 254 14.10 -25.72 28.80
N CYS A 255 13.99 -25.40 27.50
CA CYS A 255 13.80 -24.06 27.02
C CYS A 255 12.45 -23.98 26.29
N THR A 256 11.52 -23.18 26.78
CA THR A 256 10.19 -23.03 26.21
C THR A 256 10.08 -21.71 25.48
N ILE A 257 9.55 -21.74 24.25
CA ILE A 257 9.21 -20.54 23.47
C ILE A 257 7.76 -20.14 23.75
N GLN A 258 7.53 -18.88 24.06
CA GLN A 258 6.17 -18.34 24.26
C GLN A 258 6.01 -16.98 23.57
N PRO A 259 4.83 -16.70 22.95
CA PRO A 259 4.53 -15.42 22.37
C PRO A 259 4.24 -14.38 23.46
N VAL A 260 4.74 -13.17 23.27
CA VAL A 260 4.50 -12.00 24.13
C VAL A 260 4.03 -10.83 23.26
N TYR A 261 2.88 -10.26 23.60
CA TYR A 261 2.26 -9.16 22.85
C TYR A 261 2.95 -7.82 23.16
N ASP A 262 3.34 -7.11 22.12
CA ASP A 262 3.78 -5.71 22.18
C ASP A 262 2.64 -4.78 21.75
N PHE A 263 2.07 -4.09 22.73
CA PHE A 263 0.95 -3.18 22.51
C PHE A 263 1.30 -1.98 21.60
N PHE A 264 2.55 -1.52 21.61
CA PHE A 264 2.97 -0.36 20.83
C PHE A 264 3.14 -0.67 19.35
N LYS A 265 3.60 -1.88 19.06
CA LYS A 265 3.81 -2.35 17.68
C LYS A 265 2.66 -3.20 17.17
N ASN A 266 1.69 -3.53 18.01
CA ASN A 266 0.55 -4.38 17.68
C ASN A 266 0.98 -5.72 17.07
N CYS A 267 1.97 -6.39 17.66
CA CYS A 267 2.47 -7.68 17.19
C CYS A 267 2.93 -8.58 18.35
N TYR A 268 3.07 -9.86 18.09
CA TYR A 268 3.61 -10.83 19.05
C TYR A 268 5.09 -11.06 18.78
N TYR A 269 5.93 -10.93 19.81
CA TYR A 269 7.31 -11.36 19.82
C TYR A 269 7.47 -12.68 20.54
N LEU A 270 8.58 -13.37 20.33
CA LEU A 270 8.90 -14.64 20.98
C LEU A 270 9.80 -14.39 22.18
N ASN A 271 9.45 -14.94 23.32
CA ASN A 271 10.24 -14.91 24.53
C ASN A 271 10.67 -16.32 24.93
N LEU A 272 11.85 -16.45 25.48
CA LEU A 272 12.39 -17.72 25.98
C LEU A 272 12.19 -17.82 27.47
N TYR A 273 11.76 -19.01 27.92
CA TYR A 273 11.65 -19.39 29.33
C TYR A 273 12.55 -20.61 29.59
N PHE A 274 13.53 -20.44 30.47
CA PHE A 274 14.47 -21.48 30.84
C PHE A 274 14.10 -22.12 32.17
N ASP A 275 13.78 -23.41 32.17
CA ASP A 275 13.44 -24.14 33.38
C ASP A 275 14.70 -24.78 33.99
N TYR A 276 14.87 -24.59 35.31
CA TYR A 276 15.97 -25.06 36.08
C TYR A 276 15.55 -26.06 37.17
N ASN A 277 14.61 -26.94 36.84
CA ASN A 277 14.06 -27.95 37.75
C ASN A 277 13.37 -27.35 38.98
N GLY A 278 12.32 -26.59 38.72
CA GLY A 278 11.45 -26.03 39.76
C GLY A 278 11.37 -24.48 39.74
N HIS A 279 12.16 -23.83 38.92
CA HIS A 279 12.02 -22.39 38.66
C HIS A 279 12.32 -22.04 37.18
N SER A 280 11.42 -21.30 36.58
CA SER A 280 11.59 -20.86 35.21
C SER A 280 12.01 -19.39 35.17
N PHE A 281 13.11 -19.11 34.46
CA PHE A 281 13.58 -17.75 34.21
C PHE A 281 13.06 -17.24 32.87
N ASP A 282 12.49 -16.08 32.92
CA ASP A 282 12.10 -15.29 31.75
C ASP A 282 13.33 -14.60 31.16
N ALA A 283 13.68 -14.89 29.90
CA ALA A 283 14.86 -14.34 29.23
C ALA A 283 14.83 -12.82 29.16
N SER A 284 13.65 -12.23 28.99
CA SER A 284 13.46 -10.77 28.87
C SER A 284 13.76 -10.02 30.18
N LYS A 285 13.86 -10.70 31.29
CA LYS A 285 14.13 -10.13 32.61
C LYS A 285 15.59 -10.25 33.01
N THR A 286 16.11 -9.19 33.62
CA THR A 286 17.53 -9.11 34.06
C THR A 286 17.87 -9.93 35.30
N LYS A 287 16.90 -10.56 35.93
CA LYS A 287 17.07 -11.34 37.15
C LYS A 287 17.88 -12.60 36.88
N LYS A 288 19.05 -12.71 37.49
CA LYS A 288 20.02 -13.80 37.26
C LYS A 288 19.91 -14.96 38.21
N THR A 289 19.34 -14.74 39.40
CA THR A 289 19.26 -15.76 40.45
C THR A 289 17.89 -15.72 41.12
N HIS A 290 17.45 -16.87 41.60
CA HIS A 290 16.29 -17.04 42.47
C HIS A 290 16.63 -18.03 43.56
N SER A 291 16.05 -17.85 44.74
CA SER A 291 16.26 -18.79 45.83
C SER A 291 15.05 -18.86 46.74
N PHE A 292 14.80 -20.03 47.28
CA PHE A 292 13.82 -20.25 48.32
C PHE A 292 14.35 -21.28 49.33
N VAL A 293 13.71 -21.36 50.49
CA VAL A 293 14.07 -22.32 51.53
C VAL A 293 13.05 -23.48 51.46
N ASP A 294 13.61 -24.68 51.39
CA ASP A 294 12.84 -25.91 51.53
C ASP A 294 12.93 -26.40 53.01
N PHE A 295 11.78 -26.47 53.65
CA PHE A 295 11.60 -26.96 55.01
C PHE A 295 11.04 -28.38 55.04
N SER A 296 11.19 -29.16 54.00
CA SER A 296 10.68 -30.53 53.94
C SER A 296 11.27 -31.45 55.00
N VAL A 297 12.47 -31.14 55.50
CA VAL A 297 13.11 -31.83 56.61
C VAL A 297 13.10 -30.93 57.86
N VAL A 298 12.39 -31.36 58.88
CA VAL A 298 12.29 -30.63 60.15
C VAL A 298 13.68 -30.52 60.81
N ASN A 299 14.10 -29.31 61.15
CA ASN A 299 15.39 -28.91 61.72
C ASN A 299 16.61 -28.86 60.77
N GLU A 300 16.48 -29.22 59.54
CA GLU A 300 17.55 -29.07 58.53
C GLU A 300 17.06 -28.28 57.32
N PRO A 301 16.92 -26.95 57.43
CA PRO A 301 16.48 -26.13 56.31
C PRO A 301 17.51 -26.18 55.17
N LYS A 302 17.01 -26.43 53.95
CA LYS A 302 17.81 -26.47 52.74
C LYS A 302 17.48 -25.25 51.89
N ILE A 303 18.51 -24.56 51.42
CA ILE A 303 18.33 -23.44 50.50
C ILE A 303 18.49 -23.96 49.07
N ILE A 304 17.48 -23.80 48.23
CA ILE A 304 17.56 -24.10 46.82
C ILE A 304 17.82 -22.77 46.09
N GLN A 305 18.99 -22.69 45.48
CA GLN A 305 19.41 -21.51 44.72
C GLN A 305 19.44 -21.85 43.24
N PHE A 306 18.66 -21.10 42.45
CA PHE A 306 18.68 -21.18 40.99
C PHE A 306 19.57 -20.08 40.44
N LYS A 307 20.51 -20.44 39.58
CA LYS A 307 21.39 -19.49 38.90
C LYS A 307 21.36 -19.71 37.41
N ARG A 308 21.12 -18.62 36.64
CA ARG A 308 21.10 -18.71 35.18
C ARG A 308 22.45 -19.12 34.61
N SER A 309 22.45 -20.11 33.75
CA SER A 309 23.63 -20.65 33.08
C SER A 309 24.03 -19.76 31.88
N SER A 310 25.33 -19.74 31.56
CA SER A 310 25.82 -19.18 30.31
C SER A 310 25.39 -19.96 29.07
N GLU A 311 24.92 -21.20 29.24
CA GLU A 311 24.39 -22.03 28.14
C GLU A 311 23.09 -21.49 27.56
N GLU A 312 22.41 -20.55 28.23
CA GLU A 312 21.24 -19.86 27.67
C GLU A 312 21.55 -19.15 26.34
N SER A 313 22.80 -18.68 26.15
CA SER A 313 23.25 -18.06 24.91
C SER A 313 23.20 -19.01 23.72
N LEU A 314 23.42 -20.31 23.92
CA LEU A 314 23.37 -21.32 22.86
C LEU A 314 21.96 -21.41 22.22
N TYR A 315 20.92 -21.29 23.07
CA TYR A 315 19.54 -21.27 22.56
C TYR A 315 19.23 -19.96 21.80
N THR A 316 19.79 -18.86 22.28
CA THR A 316 19.69 -17.57 21.57
C THR A 316 20.34 -17.66 20.18
N ASP A 317 21.56 -18.21 20.11
CA ASP A 317 22.30 -18.32 18.86
C ASP A 317 21.57 -19.22 17.84
N LYS A 318 20.95 -20.31 18.29
CA LYS A 318 20.12 -21.19 17.45
C LYS A 318 18.93 -20.44 16.81
N LEU A 319 18.23 -19.56 17.54
CA LEU A 319 17.14 -18.76 16.99
C LEU A 319 17.65 -17.72 15.98
N LEU A 320 18.83 -17.16 16.20
CA LEU A 320 19.46 -16.23 15.26
C LEU A 320 19.86 -16.94 13.94
N GLU A 321 20.37 -18.18 14.05
CA GLU A 321 20.72 -19.02 12.89
C GLU A 321 19.49 -19.37 12.05
N LEU A 322 18.32 -19.53 12.66
CA LEU A 322 17.04 -19.74 11.97
C LEU A 322 16.48 -18.46 11.33
N GLY A 323 17.17 -17.32 11.43
CA GLY A 323 16.77 -16.07 10.76
C GLY A 323 15.94 -15.13 11.63
N LEU A 324 15.70 -15.45 12.89
CA LEU A 324 15.10 -14.51 13.84
C LEU A 324 16.12 -13.46 14.27
N THR A 325 15.66 -12.29 14.65
CA THR A 325 16.50 -11.21 15.16
C THR A 325 16.14 -10.87 16.60
N LYS A 326 17.16 -10.47 17.36
CA LYS A 326 16.99 -10.04 18.75
C LYS A 326 16.50 -8.58 18.77
N ILE A 327 15.38 -8.38 19.42
CA ILE A 327 14.75 -7.08 19.61
C ILE A 327 15.00 -6.61 21.05
N LYS A 328 14.46 -5.48 21.46
CA LYS A 328 14.60 -4.99 22.83
C LYS A 328 14.24 -6.08 23.88
N ASN A 329 14.99 -6.10 24.99
CA ASN A 329 14.76 -6.98 26.14
C ASN A 329 14.80 -8.48 25.85
N GLU A 330 15.71 -8.94 25.00
CA GLU A 330 15.90 -10.36 24.70
C GLU A 330 14.69 -11.04 24.04
N LEU A 331 13.78 -10.28 23.43
CA LEU A 331 12.68 -10.78 22.63
C LEU A 331 13.16 -11.03 21.19
N PHE A 332 12.57 -12.03 20.52
CA PHE A 332 12.92 -12.43 19.17
C PHE A 332 11.75 -12.17 18.22
N GLY A 333 12.09 -11.80 17.00
CA GLY A 333 11.16 -11.61 15.90
C GLY A 333 11.86 -11.61 14.55
N SER A 334 11.11 -11.74 13.47
CA SER A 334 11.65 -11.62 12.12
C SER A 334 11.91 -10.14 11.81
N ASN A 335 13.00 -9.86 11.11
CA ASN A 335 13.37 -8.48 10.70
C ASN A 335 12.69 -8.08 9.38
N SER A 336 11.66 -8.80 8.93
CA SER A 336 10.98 -8.55 7.67
C SER A 336 9.89 -7.50 7.84
N ASP A 337 9.65 -6.71 6.78
CA ASP A 337 8.52 -5.78 6.69
C ASP A 337 7.15 -6.48 6.89
N ALA A 338 7.12 -7.81 6.85
CA ALA A 338 5.95 -8.63 7.13
C ALA A 338 5.45 -8.46 8.58
N GLU A 339 6.32 -8.18 9.56
CA GLU A 339 5.90 -7.90 10.94
C GLU A 339 5.02 -6.65 11.06
N LEU A 340 5.22 -5.68 10.19
CA LEU A 340 4.44 -4.44 10.16
C LEU A 340 2.99 -4.66 9.69
N HIS A 341 2.71 -5.80 9.04
CA HIS A 341 1.42 -6.08 8.41
C HIS A 341 0.66 -7.26 9.02
N ASP A 342 1.35 -8.20 9.70
CA ASP A 342 0.75 -9.37 10.32
C ASP A 342 1.16 -9.50 11.81
N PRO A 343 0.24 -9.22 12.74
CA PRO A 343 0.51 -9.34 14.18
C PRO A 343 1.00 -10.71 14.62
N TYR A 344 0.69 -11.76 13.88
CA TYR A 344 0.95 -13.16 14.23
C TYR A 344 2.13 -13.78 13.47
N ALA A 345 2.89 -12.99 12.71
CA ALA A 345 3.99 -13.50 11.87
C ALA A 345 5.00 -14.36 12.65
N ASN A 346 5.37 -13.93 13.85
CA ASN A 346 6.31 -14.67 14.68
C ASN A 346 5.71 -15.95 15.30
N ILE A 347 4.41 -15.98 15.54
CA ILE A 347 3.69 -17.20 15.96
C ILE A 347 3.64 -18.18 14.79
N GLN A 348 3.35 -17.69 13.58
CA GLN A 348 3.36 -18.50 12.37
C GLN A 348 4.73 -19.13 12.13
N PHE A 349 5.81 -18.36 12.31
CA PHE A 349 7.17 -18.87 12.23
C PHE A 349 7.40 -20.08 13.15
N VAL A 350 6.94 -20.02 14.40
CA VAL A 350 7.07 -21.13 15.34
C VAL A 350 6.25 -22.35 14.89
N ILE A 351 5.08 -22.13 14.30
CA ILE A 351 4.24 -23.22 13.78
C ILE A 351 4.92 -23.89 12.59
N ASP A 352 5.44 -23.11 11.65
CA ASP A 352 6.04 -23.59 10.40
C ASP A 352 7.36 -24.35 10.66
N HIS A 353 8.15 -23.92 11.68
CA HIS A 353 9.44 -24.53 12.04
C HIS A 353 9.36 -25.42 13.29
N LYS A 354 8.18 -25.89 13.66
CA LYS A 354 7.96 -26.62 14.91
C LYS A 354 8.89 -27.82 15.06
N GLU A 355 8.93 -28.70 14.07
CA GLU A 355 9.79 -29.91 14.10
C GLU A 355 11.29 -29.57 14.22
N GLU A 356 11.72 -28.51 13.52
CA GLU A 356 13.11 -28.05 13.53
C GLU A 356 13.49 -27.47 14.90
N LEU A 357 12.61 -26.66 15.48
CA LEU A 357 12.80 -26.08 16.82
C LEU A 357 12.82 -27.16 17.90
N GLU A 358 11.94 -28.15 17.84
CA GLU A 358 11.93 -29.28 18.77
C GLU A 358 13.21 -30.12 18.64
N ASN A 359 13.72 -30.36 17.44
CA ASN A 359 15.01 -31.04 17.21
C ASN A 359 16.22 -30.23 17.77
N LEU A 360 16.11 -28.91 17.80
CA LEU A 360 17.14 -28.04 18.40
C LEU A 360 17.05 -27.95 19.91
N GLY A 361 16.06 -28.61 20.53
CA GLY A 361 15.89 -28.73 21.99
C GLY A 361 14.97 -27.68 22.61
N PHE A 362 14.16 -26.99 21.81
CA PHE A 362 13.11 -26.11 22.31
C PHE A 362 11.84 -26.91 22.64
N THR A 363 11.14 -26.49 23.66
CA THR A 363 9.83 -26.99 23.98
C THR A 363 8.76 -26.04 23.48
N ILE A 364 7.87 -26.53 22.58
CA ILE A 364 6.81 -25.71 21.96
C ILE A 364 5.43 -26.15 22.48
N GLN A 365 5.37 -26.81 23.62
CA GLN A 365 4.10 -27.25 24.18
C GLN A 365 3.23 -26.04 24.52
N ASN A 366 2.00 -26.02 23.95
CA ASN A 366 0.93 -25.10 24.30
C ASN A 366 1.26 -23.62 24.08
N LEU A 367 1.45 -23.23 22.81
CA LEU A 367 1.41 -21.80 22.45
C LEU A 367 0.11 -21.21 22.97
N LYS A 368 0.18 -20.36 24.00
CA LYS A 368 -1.02 -19.77 24.65
C LYS A 368 -1.11 -18.28 24.33
N LEU A 369 -2.29 -17.88 23.89
CA LEU A 369 -2.70 -16.49 23.80
C LEU A 369 -3.84 -16.27 24.80
N GLU A 370 -3.69 -15.31 25.71
CA GLU A 370 -4.74 -14.98 26.71
C GLU A 370 -5.33 -16.20 27.43
N SER A 371 -4.49 -17.16 27.82
CA SER A 371 -4.87 -18.41 28.46
C SER A 371 -5.52 -19.49 27.58
N LYS A 372 -5.71 -19.25 26.27
CA LYS A 372 -6.21 -20.20 25.29
C LYS A 372 -5.08 -20.75 24.44
N GLU A 373 -5.16 -22.01 24.07
CA GLU A 373 -4.15 -22.67 23.27
C GLU A 373 -4.33 -22.39 21.77
N ILE A 374 -3.23 -22.30 21.04
CA ILE A 374 -3.25 -22.27 19.56
C ILE A 374 -3.02 -23.71 19.11
N ILE A 375 -3.98 -24.23 18.34
CA ILE A 375 -3.84 -25.55 17.72
C ILE A 375 -2.84 -25.45 16.56
N THR A 376 -1.78 -26.27 16.64
CA THR A 376 -0.69 -26.33 15.65
C THR A 376 -0.76 -27.58 14.76
N GLU A 377 -1.90 -28.27 14.77
CA GLU A 377 -2.15 -29.44 13.96
C GLU A 377 -2.39 -29.07 12.48
N SER A 378 -2.08 -30.00 11.58
CA SER A 378 -2.36 -29.85 10.15
C SER A 378 -3.85 -29.72 9.87
N HIS A 379 -4.19 -28.95 8.86
CA HIS A 379 -5.56 -28.77 8.41
C HIS A 379 -5.77 -29.37 7.01
N THR A 380 -6.99 -29.81 6.72
CA THR A 380 -7.40 -30.24 5.38
C THR A 380 -8.64 -29.48 4.93
N VAL A 381 -8.69 -29.14 3.63
CA VAL A 381 -9.80 -28.44 3.01
C VAL A 381 -10.45 -29.37 2.01
N LEU A 382 -11.77 -29.59 2.15
CA LEU A 382 -12.58 -30.32 1.18
C LEU A 382 -13.61 -29.37 0.58
N ALA A 383 -13.64 -29.24 -0.74
CA ALA A 383 -14.55 -28.33 -1.41
C ALA A 383 -15.37 -29.08 -2.46
N SER A 384 -16.65 -28.75 -2.57
CA SER A 384 -17.56 -29.22 -3.61
C SER A 384 -18.37 -28.06 -4.19
N LYS A 385 -18.76 -28.17 -5.44
CA LYS A 385 -19.57 -27.21 -6.18
C LYS A 385 -20.76 -27.92 -6.83
N GLU A 386 -21.96 -27.41 -6.60
CA GLU A 386 -23.19 -27.82 -7.28
C GLU A 386 -23.79 -26.61 -8.04
N GLU A 387 -24.27 -26.81 -9.27
CA GLU A 387 -25.06 -25.81 -9.97
C GLU A 387 -26.49 -25.88 -9.46
N THR A 388 -26.92 -24.83 -8.80
CA THR A 388 -28.27 -24.70 -8.34
C THR A 388 -29.09 -23.94 -9.36
N LYS A 389 -29.80 -23.26 -9.57
CA LYS A 389 -30.56 -22.52 -10.59
C LYS A 389 -29.62 -21.71 -11.52
N GLU A 390 -30.08 -21.38 -12.72
CA GLU A 390 -29.38 -20.83 -13.88
C GLU A 390 -28.22 -19.85 -13.66
N ASP A 391 -28.14 -19.12 -12.51
CA ASP A 391 -27.17 -18.07 -12.27
C ASP A 391 -26.29 -18.21 -11.03
N TRP A 392 -26.40 -19.32 -10.26
CA TRP A 392 -25.72 -19.48 -8.98
C TRP A 392 -25.03 -20.85 -8.85
N PHE A 393 -23.86 -20.83 -8.15
CA PHE A 393 -23.19 -22.01 -7.62
C PHE A 393 -23.48 -22.12 -6.12
N ASP A 394 -23.80 -23.30 -5.67
CA ASP A 394 -23.78 -23.69 -4.26
C ASP A 394 -22.44 -24.34 -3.95
N ILE A 395 -21.65 -23.70 -3.09
CA ILE A 395 -20.29 -24.10 -2.77
C ILE A 395 -20.26 -24.52 -1.29
N LYS A 396 -19.84 -25.76 -1.08
CA LYS A 396 -19.64 -26.30 0.24
C LYS A 396 -18.15 -26.53 0.47
N ILE A 397 -17.59 -25.85 1.45
CA ILE A 397 -16.18 -25.97 1.84
C ILE A 397 -16.15 -26.37 3.30
N MET A 398 -15.59 -27.54 3.59
CA MET A 398 -15.37 -28.05 4.93
C MET A 398 -13.89 -28.02 5.26
N ILE A 399 -13.55 -27.54 6.44
CA ILE A 399 -12.19 -27.47 6.94
C ILE A 399 -12.08 -28.37 8.16
N THR A 400 -11.17 -29.32 8.10
CA THR A 400 -10.84 -30.19 9.24
C THR A 400 -9.56 -29.72 9.88
N ILE A 401 -9.61 -29.40 11.17
CA ILE A 401 -8.50 -28.91 11.99
C ILE A 401 -8.41 -29.82 13.20
N GLY A 402 -7.43 -30.70 13.21
CA GLY A 402 -7.34 -31.76 14.23
C GLY A 402 -8.60 -32.61 14.26
N VAL A 403 -9.34 -32.59 15.38
CA VAL A 403 -10.59 -33.33 15.55
C VAL A 403 -11.85 -32.54 15.13
N PHE A 404 -11.72 -31.28 14.80
CA PHE A 404 -12.84 -30.39 14.46
C PHE A 404 -13.05 -30.30 12.96
N THR A 405 -14.30 -30.39 12.54
CA THR A 405 -14.70 -30.09 11.16
C THR A 405 -15.67 -28.90 11.18
N ILE A 406 -15.29 -27.81 10.55
CA ILE A 406 -16.01 -26.53 10.52
C ILE A 406 -16.36 -26.15 9.09
N ASN A 407 -17.45 -25.42 8.91
CA ASN A 407 -17.81 -24.84 7.62
C ASN A 407 -16.96 -23.59 7.33
N PHE A 408 -16.48 -23.45 6.11
CA PHE A 408 -15.74 -22.26 5.70
C PHE A 408 -16.53 -20.96 5.89
N SER A 409 -17.86 -21.03 5.80
CA SER A 409 -18.75 -19.90 6.08
C SER A 409 -18.50 -19.26 7.45
N GLU A 410 -18.05 -20.02 8.44
CA GLU A 410 -17.74 -19.55 9.79
C GLU A 410 -16.43 -18.73 9.83
N ILE A 411 -15.49 -19.03 8.93
CA ILE A 411 -14.19 -18.31 8.82
C ILE A 411 -14.29 -17.04 7.96
N ILE A 412 -15.31 -16.89 7.13
CA ILE A 412 -15.51 -15.73 6.25
C ILE A 412 -15.41 -14.38 6.99
N PRO A 413 -16.00 -14.17 8.16
CA PRO A 413 -15.87 -12.94 8.91
C PRO A 413 -14.40 -12.60 9.24
N ASN A 414 -13.60 -13.61 9.58
CA ASN A 414 -12.18 -13.46 9.87
C ASN A 414 -11.39 -13.05 8.61
N ILE A 415 -11.66 -13.67 7.46
CA ILE A 415 -11.03 -13.32 6.18
C ILE A 415 -11.38 -11.88 5.79
N LYS A 416 -12.66 -11.47 5.95
CA LYS A 416 -13.12 -10.11 5.66
C LYS A 416 -12.48 -9.04 6.54
N SER A 417 -12.32 -9.33 7.83
CA SER A 417 -11.69 -8.42 8.80
C SER A 417 -10.15 -8.51 8.78
N LYS A 418 -9.59 -9.47 8.06
CA LYS A 418 -8.16 -9.84 8.06
C LYS A 418 -7.67 -10.27 9.45
N GLU A 419 -8.56 -10.80 10.29
CA GLU A 419 -8.24 -11.32 11.61
C GLU A 419 -7.89 -12.80 11.50
N ARG A 420 -6.68 -13.18 11.90
CA ARG A 420 -6.17 -14.53 11.73
C ARG A 420 -6.56 -15.48 12.87
N LEU A 421 -6.97 -14.98 14.01
CA LEU A 421 -7.40 -15.82 15.13
C LEU A 421 -8.84 -16.26 14.95
N PHE A 422 -9.05 -17.55 14.75
CA PHE A 422 -10.38 -18.17 14.72
C PHE A 422 -10.61 -18.97 16.00
N LEU A 423 -11.74 -18.74 16.65
CA LEU A 423 -12.11 -19.44 17.89
C LEU A 423 -12.78 -20.78 17.56
N LEU A 424 -12.20 -21.87 18.00
CA LEU A 424 -12.74 -23.23 17.84
C LEU A 424 -13.83 -23.55 18.87
N PRO A 425 -14.67 -24.57 18.63
CA PRO A 425 -15.76 -24.93 19.54
C PRO A 425 -15.33 -25.32 20.98
N ASP A 426 -14.09 -25.77 21.16
CA ASP A 426 -13.51 -26.10 22.47
C ASP A 426 -12.97 -24.87 23.22
N GLY A 427 -13.01 -23.69 22.58
CA GLY A 427 -12.51 -22.44 23.14
C GLY A 427 -11.04 -22.14 22.85
N ASN A 428 -10.34 -23.02 22.16
CA ASN A 428 -8.96 -22.78 21.68
C ASN A 428 -8.93 -21.98 20.37
N TYR A 429 -7.74 -21.54 19.93
CA TYR A 429 -7.58 -20.79 18.71
C TYR A 429 -6.98 -21.63 17.58
N PHE A 430 -7.48 -21.42 16.38
CA PHE A 430 -6.81 -21.78 15.13
C PHE A 430 -6.27 -20.52 14.49
N LEU A 431 -4.98 -20.54 14.13
CA LEU A 431 -4.36 -19.43 13.41
C LEU A 431 -4.53 -19.66 11.91
N ILE A 432 -5.39 -18.86 11.28
CA ILE A 432 -5.64 -18.92 9.84
C ILE A 432 -4.35 -18.66 9.07
N PRO A 433 -3.93 -19.53 8.13
CA PRO A 433 -2.75 -19.32 7.31
C PRO A 433 -2.82 -17.98 6.57
N PRO A 434 -1.72 -17.21 6.48
CA PRO A 434 -1.74 -15.88 5.88
C PRO A 434 -2.14 -15.90 4.40
N GLU A 435 -1.79 -16.95 3.68
CA GLU A 435 -2.17 -17.16 2.30
C GLU A 435 -3.68 -17.32 2.11
N TRP A 436 -4.45 -17.75 3.13
CA TRP A 436 -5.91 -17.85 3.03
C TRP A 436 -6.58 -16.48 2.96
N LEU A 437 -5.98 -15.47 3.58
CA LEU A 437 -6.51 -14.10 3.54
C LEU A 437 -6.47 -13.52 2.13
N SER A 438 -5.48 -13.87 1.33
CA SER A 438 -5.41 -13.48 -0.08
C SER A 438 -6.16 -14.47 -0.97
N LYS A 439 -5.93 -15.76 -0.79
CA LYS A 439 -6.49 -16.86 -1.59
C LYS A 439 -8.01 -16.85 -1.63
N TYR A 440 -8.65 -16.67 -0.48
CA TYR A 440 -10.11 -16.69 -0.36
C TYR A 440 -10.76 -15.31 -0.25
N SER A 441 -10.00 -14.22 -0.44
CA SER A 441 -10.49 -12.85 -0.36
C SER A 441 -11.68 -12.60 -1.29
N SER A 442 -11.54 -12.95 -2.57
CA SER A 442 -12.58 -12.78 -3.58
C SER A 442 -13.83 -13.59 -3.24
N LEU A 443 -13.65 -14.85 -2.85
CA LEU A 443 -14.77 -15.70 -2.45
C LEU A 443 -15.50 -15.14 -1.22
N ALA A 444 -14.75 -14.75 -0.19
CA ALA A 444 -15.33 -14.20 1.04
C ALA A 444 -16.10 -12.88 0.79
N LYS A 445 -15.61 -12.02 -0.12
CA LYS A 445 -16.26 -10.76 -0.47
C LYS A 445 -17.52 -10.94 -1.32
N LEU A 446 -17.52 -11.88 -2.27
CA LEU A 446 -18.51 -12.00 -3.33
C LEU A 446 -19.59 -13.05 -3.03
N ALA A 447 -19.24 -14.08 -2.25
CA ALA A 447 -20.20 -15.13 -1.88
C ALA A 447 -21.19 -14.63 -0.81
N LYS A 448 -22.43 -15.12 -0.90
CA LYS A 448 -23.47 -14.95 0.14
C LYS A 448 -23.54 -16.23 0.95
N THR A 449 -23.60 -16.11 2.26
CA THR A 449 -23.81 -17.27 3.16
C THR A 449 -25.30 -17.54 3.26
N GLU A 450 -25.71 -18.78 2.98
CA GLU A 450 -27.07 -19.25 3.14
C GLU A 450 -27.05 -20.70 3.65
N ASN A 451 -27.66 -20.96 4.82
CA ASN A 451 -27.75 -22.29 5.43
C ASN A 451 -26.40 -23.05 5.45
N GLU A 452 -25.33 -22.41 5.95
CA GLU A 452 -23.95 -22.96 6.04
C GLU A 452 -23.20 -23.09 4.70
N ASN A 453 -23.87 -23.00 3.57
CA ASN A 453 -23.27 -23.03 2.24
C ASN A 453 -22.96 -21.60 1.74
N LEU A 454 -22.13 -21.56 0.70
CA LEU A 454 -21.77 -20.32 0.03
C LEU A 454 -22.43 -20.26 -1.35
N LEU A 455 -23.30 -19.28 -1.54
CA LEU A 455 -23.87 -19.00 -2.85
C LEU A 455 -23.01 -18.00 -3.58
N LEU A 456 -22.41 -18.41 -4.70
CA LEU A 456 -21.63 -17.58 -5.57
C LEU A 456 -22.33 -17.39 -6.92
N ARG A 457 -22.43 -16.16 -7.41
CA ARG A 457 -22.96 -15.93 -8.76
C ARG A 457 -22.07 -16.59 -9.81
N LYS A 458 -22.68 -17.13 -10.87
CA LYS A 458 -21.97 -17.74 -11.99
C LYS A 458 -20.99 -16.75 -12.65
N SER A 459 -21.36 -15.48 -12.70
CA SER A 459 -20.47 -14.41 -13.19
C SER A 459 -19.21 -14.15 -12.32
N ASN A 460 -19.15 -14.68 -11.11
CA ASN A 460 -17.97 -14.55 -10.24
C ASN A 460 -17.15 -15.85 -10.18
N PHE A 461 -17.25 -16.69 -11.18
CA PHE A 461 -16.61 -18.02 -11.19
C PHE A 461 -15.10 -17.97 -10.97
N THR A 462 -14.43 -16.90 -11.36
CA THR A 462 -12.97 -16.75 -11.15
C THR A 462 -12.56 -16.72 -9.67
N ALA A 463 -13.50 -16.41 -8.77
CA ALA A 463 -13.24 -16.54 -7.34
C ALA A 463 -13.03 -18.01 -6.90
N LEU A 464 -13.36 -18.98 -7.74
CA LEU A 464 -13.14 -20.41 -7.52
C LEU A 464 -11.79 -20.89 -8.04
N ASP A 465 -11.10 -20.12 -8.87
CA ASP A 465 -9.78 -20.50 -9.45
C ASP A 465 -8.72 -20.72 -8.39
N THR A 466 -8.93 -20.15 -7.22
CA THR A 466 -8.04 -20.31 -6.07
C THR A 466 -8.28 -21.60 -5.27
N ILE A 467 -9.32 -22.37 -5.61
CA ILE A 467 -9.71 -23.60 -4.92
C ILE A 467 -9.38 -24.80 -5.82
N PRO A 468 -8.25 -25.50 -5.60
CA PRO A 468 -7.78 -26.57 -6.51
C PRO A 468 -8.77 -27.74 -6.65
N GLU A 469 -9.60 -27.96 -5.64
CA GLU A 469 -10.57 -29.05 -5.57
C GLU A 469 -11.79 -28.82 -6.48
N ILE A 470 -11.99 -27.58 -6.95
CA ILE A 470 -13.12 -27.22 -7.80
C ILE A 470 -12.66 -27.01 -9.25
N LYS A 471 -13.11 -27.86 -10.15
CA LYS A 471 -12.91 -27.65 -11.59
C LYS A 471 -13.74 -26.44 -12.06
N ASN A 472 -13.08 -25.50 -12.72
CA ASN A 472 -13.68 -24.22 -13.12
C ASN A 472 -13.78 -24.07 -14.64
N ASP A 473 -14.55 -24.96 -15.31
CA ASP A 473 -14.79 -24.94 -16.77
C ASP A 473 -16.10 -24.20 -17.10
N VAL A 474 -16.30 -22.98 -16.59
CA VAL A 474 -17.57 -22.24 -16.73
C VAL A 474 -17.73 -21.70 -18.15
N ILE A 475 -16.68 -21.13 -18.75
CA ILE A 475 -16.72 -20.65 -20.13
C ILE A 475 -16.17 -21.75 -21.03
N GLN A 476 -17.07 -22.48 -21.68
CA GLN A 476 -16.71 -23.53 -22.61
C GLN A 476 -16.16 -22.94 -23.92
N LYS A 477 -15.07 -23.50 -24.44
CA LYS A 477 -14.61 -23.16 -25.78
C LYS A 477 -15.67 -23.57 -26.79
N ALA A 478 -16.21 -22.58 -27.52
CA ALA A 478 -17.13 -22.87 -28.61
C ALA A 478 -16.38 -23.09 -29.91
N GLU A 479 -16.79 -24.09 -30.67
CA GLU A 479 -16.33 -24.24 -32.04
C GLU A 479 -17.15 -23.32 -32.97
N TYR A 480 -16.49 -22.72 -33.94
CA TYR A 480 -17.15 -21.88 -34.95
C TYR A 480 -16.83 -22.42 -36.32
N THR A 481 -17.87 -22.76 -37.06
CA THR A 481 -17.80 -23.11 -38.46
C THR A 481 -18.32 -21.97 -39.30
N ALA A 482 -17.63 -21.57 -40.35
CA ALA A 482 -18.07 -20.48 -41.22
C ALA A 482 -19.39 -20.88 -41.91
N SER A 483 -20.37 -20.00 -41.76
CA SER A 483 -21.72 -20.17 -42.36
C SER A 483 -21.82 -19.50 -43.70
N ASP A 484 -22.47 -20.16 -44.67
CA ASP A 484 -22.79 -19.60 -45.98
C ASP A 484 -23.78 -18.41 -45.92
N LEU A 485 -24.45 -18.27 -44.80
CA LEU A 485 -25.34 -17.13 -44.54
C LEU A 485 -24.57 -15.83 -44.24
N LEU A 486 -23.33 -15.92 -43.83
CA LEU A 486 -22.43 -14.77 -43.64
C LEU A 486 -21.69 -14.49 -44.97
N LYS A 487 -22.02 -13.38 -45.61
CA LYS A 487 -21.40 -12.96 -46.87
C LYS A 487 -20.08 -12.23 -46.68
N ALA A 488 -19.18 -12.79 -45.84
CA ALA A 488 -17.83 -12.30 -45.59
C ALA A 488 -16.91 -13.42 -45.10
N THR A 489 -15.62 -13.30 -45.41
CA THR A 489 -14.60 -14.20 -44.89
C THR A 489 -13.97 -13.56 -43.67
N LEU A 490 -13.97 -14.27 -42.51
CA LEU A 490 -13.36 -13.79 -41.29
C LEU A 490 -11.84 -14.03 -41.29
N ARG A 491 -11.09 -13.08 -40.75
CA ARG A 491 -9.65 -13.29 -40.46
C ARG A 491 -9.46 -14.21 -39.25
N PRO A 492 -8.32 -14.87 -39.07
CA PRO A 492 -8.10 -15.80 -37.93
C PRO A 492 -8.47 -15.21 -36.56
N TYR A 493 -8.00 -14.01 -36.25
CA TYR A 493 -8.33 -13.35 -34.98
C TYR A 493 -9.83 -13.03 -34.84
N GLN A 494 -10.54 -12.79 -35.95
CA GLN A 494 -11.99 -12.56 -35.92
C GLN A 494 -12.73 -13.87 -35.61
N VAL A 495 -12.25 -15.01 -36.14
CA VAL A 495 -12.77 -16.34 -35.78
C VAL A 495 -12.61 -16.58 -34.29
N GLU A 496 -11.43 -16.33 -33.73
CA GLU A 496 -11.19 -16.45 -32.29
C GLU A 496 -12.15 -15.57 -31.46
N GLY A 497 -12.39 -14.32 -31.91
CA GLY A 497 -13.35 -13.42 -31.26
C GLY A 497 -14.78 -13.92 -31.32
N VAL A 498 -15.18 -14.52 -32.43
CA VAL A 498 -16.51 -15.16 -32.58
C VAL A 498 -16.62 -16.39 -31.67
N GLN A 499 -15.61 -17.25 -31.64
CA GLN A 499 -15.57 -18.41 -30.74
C GLN A 499 -15.66 -18.01 -29.28
N TRP A 500 -14.95 -16.97 -28.90
CA TRP A 500 -14.98 -16.41 -27.53
C TRP A 500 -16.37 -15.86 -27.17
N LEU A 501 -17.01 -15.09 -28.04
CA LEU A 501 -18.37 -14.58 -27.84
C LEU A 501 -19.41 -15.71 -27.76
N LEU A 502 -19.26 -16.76 -28.57
CA LEU A 502 -20.12 -17.93 -28.54
C LEU A 502 -19.93 -18.73 -27.25
N GLY A 503 -18.70 -18.84 -26.74
CA GLY A 503 -18.45 -19.43 -25.43
C GLY A 503 -19.21 -18.74 -24.30
N HIS A 504 -19.24 -17.40 -24.31
CA HIS A 504 -20.03 -16.62 -23.36
C HIS A 504 -21.53 -16.82 -23.54
N PHE A 505 -22.02 -16.89 -24.79
CA PHE A 505 -23.40 -17.20 -25.08
C PHE A 505 -23.83 -18.56 -24.52
N ASN A 506 -23.04 -19.61 -24.79
CA ASN A 506 -23.33 -20.96 -24.30
C ASN A 506 -23.30 -21.06 -22.76
N SER A 507 -22.51 -20.22 -22.13
CA SER A 507 -22.39 -20.13 -20.67
C SER A 507 -23.41 -19.19 -20.02
N ASN A 508 -24.28 -18.56 -20.79
CA ASN A 508 -25.26 -17.56 -20.34
C ASN A 508 -24.62 -16.33 -19.67
N LEU A 509 -23.48 -15.91 -20.18
CA LEU A 509 -22.70 -14.78 -19.67
C LEU A 509 -22.60 -13.67 -20.71
N GLY A 510 -22.60 -12.42 -20.27
CA GLY A 510 -22.35 -11.28 -21.14
C GLY A 510 -20.87 -11.06 -21.41
N ALA A 511 -20.54 -10.31 -22.46
CA ALA A 511 -19.17 -10.09 -22.91
C ALA A 511 -18.90 -8.69 -23.45
N CYS A 512 -17.66 -8.22 -23.34
CA CYS A 512 -17.16 -6.96 -23.90
C CYS A 512 -16.09 -7.23 -24.94
N LEU A 513 -16.42 -7.02 -26.23
CA LEU A 513 -15.43 -7.05 -27.29
C LEU A 513 -14.77 -5.66 -27.42
N ALA A 514 -13.56 -5.58 -26.89
CA ALA A 514 -12.80 -4.33 -26.71
C ALA A 514 -11.68 -4.16 -27.75
N ASP A 515 -11.75 -4.84 -28.89
CA ASP A 515 -10.80 -4.74 -29.99
C ASP A 515 -10.59 -3.31 -30.45
N ASP A 516 -9.38 -2.97 -30.87
CA ASP A 516 -9.07 -1.67 -31.46
C ASP A 516 -10.02 -1.32 -32.60
N MET A 517 -10.23 -0.04 -32.81
CA MET A 517 -11.10 0.43 -33.90
C MET A 517 -10.55 -0.01 -35.27
N GLY A 518 -11.46 -0.51 -36.11
CA GLY A 518 -11.13 -0.98 -37.46
C GLY A 518 -10.79 -2.48 -37.53
N LEU A 519 -10.80 -3.22 -36.42
CA LEU A 519 -10.61 -4.67 -36.38
C LEU A 519 -11.88 -5.49 -36.73
N GLY A 520 -12.98 -4.82 -37.07
CA GLY A 520 -14.18 -5.49 -37.54
C GLY A 520 -15.09 -6.02 -36.43
N LYS A 521 -15.26 -5.29 -35.32
CA LYS A 521 -16.21 -5.66 -34.26
C LYS A 521 -17.62 -5.90 -34.76
N THR A 522 -18.12 -5.05 -35.66
CA THR A 522 -19.45 -5.21 -36.32
C THR A 522 -19.57 -6.57 -37.03
N LEU A 523 -18.55 -6.93 -37.82
CA LEU A 523 -18.55 -8.19 -38.58
C LEU A 523 -18.49 -9.41 -37.65
N GLN A 524 -17.65 -9.37 -36.60
CA GLN A 524 -17.58 -10.44 -35.59
C GLN A 524 -18.94 -10.62 -34.88
N THR A 525 -19.57 -9.50 -34.49
CA THR A 525 -20.89 -9.52 -33.86
C THR A 525 -21.95 -10.11 -34.78
N LEU A 526 -21.98 -9.71 -36.06
CA LEU A 526 -22.91 -10.27 -37.04
C LEU A 526 -22.69 -11.78 -37.28
N ALA A 527 -21.41 -12.23 -37.28
CA ALA A 527 -21.08 -13.64 -37.37
C ALA A 527 -21.60 -14.47 -36.17
N VAL A 528 -21.48 -13.91 -34.95
CA VAL A 528 -22.07 -14.51 -33.73
C VAL A 528 -23.58 -14.64 -33.86
N LEU A 529 -24.26 -13.58 -34.35
CA LEU A 529 -25.73 -13.59 -34.50
C LEU A 529 -26.20 -14.62 -35.53
N VAL A 530 -25.41 -14.82 -36.61
CA VAL A 530 -25.66 -15.89 -37.59
C VAL A 530 -25.53 -17.27 -36.94
N ALA A 531 -24.40 -17.53 -36.23
CA ALA A 531 -24.17 -18.80 -35.58
C ALA A 531 -25.23 -19.12 -34.52
N VAL A 532 -25.62 -18.14 -33.72
CA VAL A 532 -26.70 -18.31 -32.72
C VAL A 532 -28.04 -18.60 -33.40
N GLN A 533 -28.33 -17.94 -34.50
CA GLN A 533 -29.57 -18.25 -35.26
C GLN A 533 -29.57 -19.66 -35.78
N GLU A 534 -28.44 -20.17 -36.27
CA GLU A 534 -28.30 -21.57 -36.73
C GLU A 534 -28.42 -22.58 -35.58
N GLN A 535 -27.89 -22.27 -34.42
CA GLN A 535 -28.05 -23.09 -33.21
C GLN A 535 -29.51 -23.22 -32.75
N LEU A 536 -30.31 -22.11 -32.89
CA LEU A 536 -31.70 -22.12 -32.49
C LEU A 536 -32.58 -22.98 -33.41
N GLY A 537 -32.14 -23.22 -34.63
CA GLY A 537 -32.82 -24.07 -35.61
C GLY A 537 -34.19 -23.50 -36.03
N PHE A 538 -34.96 -24.36 -36.68
CA PHE A 538 -36.32 -24.08 -37.11
C PHE A 538 -37.30 -24.82 -36.20
N THR A 539 -38.26 -24.09 -35.63
CA THR A 539 -39.38 -24.70 -34.87
C THR A 539 -40.54 -25.03 -35.85
N THR A 540 -40.94 -26.27 -35.83
CA THR A 540 -42.12 -26.73 -36.54
C THR A 540 -43.37 -26.42 -35.69
N LYS A 541 -44.18 -25.48 -36.09
CA LYS A 541 -45.52 -25.31 -35.51
C LYS A 541 -46.55 -26.01 -36.38
N THR A 542 -47.21 -26.99 -35.82
CA THR A 542 -48.38 -27.62 -36.41
C THR A 542 -49.59 -26.79 -35.99
N THR A 543 -50.14 -26.00 -36.85
CA THR A 543 -51.40 -25.30 -36.64
C THR A 543 -52.56 -26.19 -37.18
N ASN A 544 -53.35 -26.74 -36.30
CA ASN A 544 -54.58 -27.41 -36.66
C ASN A 544 -55.67 -26.34 -36.90
N PHE A 545 -55.79 -25.84 -38.15
CA PHE A 545 -56.81 -24.90 -38.49
C PHE A 545 -57.96 -25.51 -39.28
N ASP A 546 -57.85 -26.77 -39.73
CA ASP A 546 -58.90 -27.46 -40.41
C ASP A 546 -58.89 -28.98 -40.14
N LEU A 547 -60.08 -29.61 -40.08
CA LEU A 547 -60.20 -30.99 -39.76
C LEU A 547 -59.60 -31.96 -40.82
N PHE A 548 -59.09 -31.40 -41.95
CA PHE A 548 -58.61 -32.19 -43.09
C PHE A 548 -57.22 -31.76 -43.64
N ALA A 549 -56.56 -30.76 -43.08
CA ALA A 549 -55.26 -30.32 -43.55
C ALA A 549 -54.34 -30.00 -42.36
N ASN A 550 -53.29 -30.84 -42.12
CA ASN A 550 -52.17 -30.53 -41.32
C ASN A 550 -51.17 -29.72 -42.17
N GLU A 551 -51.22 -28.39 -42.12
CA GLU A 551 -50.14 -27.58 -42.66
C GLU A 551 -49.08 -27.40 -41.57
N THR A 552 -47.91 -28.03 -41.80
CA THR A 552 -46.68 -27.82 -41.00
C THR A 552 -45.98 -26.58 -41.56
N THR A 553 -46.22 -25.47 -40.95
CA THR A 553 -45.42 -24.26 -41.27
C THR A 553 -44.10 -24.32 -40.50
N ILE A 554 -43.00 -24.33 -41.25
CA ILE A 554 -41.67 -24.15 -40.68
C ILE A 554 -41.46 -22.66 -40.40
N GLU A 555 -41.70 -22.21 -39.17
CA GLU A 555 -41.46 -20.84 -38.77
C GLU A 555 -40.10 -20.70 -38.11
N ARG A 556 -39.29 -19.81 -38.63
CA ARG A 556 -38.05 -19.35 -38.00
C ARG A 556 -38.38 -18.36 -36.89
N GLU A 557 -37.99 -18.66 -35.67
CA GLU A 557 -38.13 -17.71 -34.58
C GLU A 557 -37.23 -16.48 -34.83
N PRO A 558 -37.78 -15.24 -34.79
CA PRO A 558 -36.97 -14.02 -34.92
C PRO A 558 -35.91 -13.94 -33.83
N LEU A 559 -34.69 -13.45 -34.17
CA LEU A 559 -33.59 -13.36 -33.25
C LEU A 559 -33.79 -12.27 -32.17
N LYS A 560 -34.67 -11.29 -32.42
CA LYS A 560 -35.06 -10.21 -31.50
C LYS A 560 -33.84 -9.52 -30.85
N THR A 561 -32.91 -9.07 -31.69
CA THR A 561 -31.68 -8.40 -31.24
C THR A 561 -31.87 -6.90 -31.29
N LEU A 562 -31.75 -6.24 -30.11
CA LEU A 562 -31.71 -4.79 -30.02
C LEU A 562 -30.28 -4.29 -30.03
N ILE A 563 -29.89 -3.50 -31.03
CA ILE A 563 -28.58 -2.93 -31.22
C ILE A 563 -28.66 -1.43 -30.98
N VAL A 564 -28.04 -0.98 -29.90
CA VAL A 564 -28.05 0.43 -29.49
C VAL A 564 -26.73 1.09 -29.86
N LEU A 565 -26.84 2.17 -30.60
CA LEU A 565 -25.72 2.82 -31.30
C LEU A 565 -25.73 4.33 -31.06
N PRO A 566 -24.62 5.02 -31.20
CA PRO A 566 -24.64 6.43 -31.51
C PRO A 566 -25.48 6.70 -32.75
N SER A 567 -26.26 7.77 -32.74
CA SER A 567 -27.24 8.07 -33.85
C SER A 567 -26.63 8.07 -35.25
N SER A 568 -25.38 8.44 -35.37
CA SER A 568 -24.63 8.49 -36.63
C SER A 568 -24.15 7.09 -37.10
N LEU A 569 -24.14 6.06 -36.25
CA LEU A 569 -23.76 4.72 -36.66
C LEU A 569 -24.93 3.83 -37.09
N VAL A 570 -26.16 4.25 -36.81
CA VAL A 570 -27.34 3.44 -37.11
C VAL A 570 -27.41 3.04 -38.58
N PHE A 571 -27.15 4.01 -39.46
CA PHE A 571 -27.16 3.77 -40.89
C PHE A 571 -26.01 2.86 -41.36
N ASN A 572 -24.82 3.04 -40.81
CA ASN A 572 -23.67 2.19 -41.14
C ASN A 572 -23.92 0.73 -40.77
N TRP A 573 -24.39 0.47 -39.54
CA TRP A 573 -24.72 -0.86 -39.11
C TRP A 573 -25.83 -1.50 -39.95
N TYR A 574 -26.85 -0.73 -40.32
CA TYR A 574 -27.89 -1.20 -41.20
C TYR A 574 -27.32 -1.61 -42.58
N ASN A 575 -26.44 -0.83 -43.18
CA ASN A 575 -25.81 -1.12 -44.45
C ASN A 575 -24.87 -2.31 -44.38
N GLU A 576 -24.02 -2.37 -43.34
CA GLU A 576 -23.10 -3.50 -43.14
C GLU A 576 -23.88 -4.81 -42.91
N SER A 577 -24.94 -4.77 -42.09
CA SER A 577 -25.79 -5.94 -41.90
C SER A 577 -26.53 -6.36 -43.16
N SER A 578 -26.92 -5.38 -44.01
CA SER A 578 -27.54 -5.68 -45.29
C SER A 578 -26.57 -6.33 -46.29
N LYS A 579 -25.32 -5.93 -46.23
CA LYS A 579 -24.23 -6.49 -47.06
C LYS A 579 -23.80 -7.90 -46.58
N PHE A 580 -23.57 -8.06 -45.29
CA PHE A 580 -22.96 -9.29 -44.76
C PHE A 580 -23.96 -10.36 -44.31
N THR A 581 -25.15 -9.94 -43.87
CA THR A 581 -26.22 -10.83 -43.40
C THR A 581 -27.57 -10.47 -44.04
N PRO A 582 -27.70 -10.60 -45.40
CA PRO A 582 -28.91 -10.19 -46.13
C PRO A 582 -30.17 -10.94 -45.69
N HIS A 583 -30.07 -12.13 -45.18
CA HIS A 583 -31.17 -13.01 -44.75
C HIS A 583 -31.90 -12.56 -43.49
N PHE A 584 -31.28 -11.71 -42.64
CA PHE A 584 -31.96 -11.18 -41.46
C PHE A 584 -32.99 -10.14 -41.80
N SER A 585 -34.12 -10.17 -41.13
CA SER A 585 -35.10 -9.07 -41.14
C SER A 585 -34.53 -7.90 -40.32
N LYS A 586 -34.62 -6.69 -40.84
CA LYS A 586 -33.95 -5.51 -40.26
C LYS A 586 -34.90 -4.34 -40.11
N MET A 587 -34.75 -3.60 -39.04
CA MET A 587 -35.54 -2.41 -38.79
C MET A 587 -34.69 -1.31 -38.15
N GLN A 588 -34.83 -0.09 -38.66
CA GLN A 588 -34.30 1.11 -38.01
C GLN A 588 -35.42 1.70 -37.14
N TYR A 589 -35.28 1.59 -35.84
CA TYR A 589 -36.19 2.20 -34.87
C TYR A 589 -35.70 3.60 -34.51
N VAL A 590 -35.86 4.51 -35.49
CA VAL A 590 -35.42 5.92 -35.43
C VAL A 590 -36.46 6.86 -36.08
N GLY A 591 -36.28 8.15 -35.90
CA GLY A 591 -37.19 9.17 -36.47
C GLY A 591 -38.45 9.42 -35.64
N ASN A 592 -39.36 10.24 -36.16
CA ASN A 592 -40.57 10.64 -35.41
C ASN A 592 -41.65 9.56 -35.43
N ASP A 593 -41.74 8.80 -36.52
CA ASP A 593 -42.77 7.79 -36.75
C ASP A 593 -42.44 6.42 -36.19
N ARG A 594 -41.29 6.30 -35.46
CA ARG A 594 -40.80 5.02 -34.94
C ARG A 594 -41.77 4.30 -34.01
N LYS A 595 -42.64 5.06 -33.31
CA LYS A 595 -43.65 4.44 -32.41
C LYS A 595 -44.65 3.57 -33.15
N LEU A 596 -44.91 3.87 -34.43
CA LEU A 596 -45.75 3.03 -35.29
C LEU A 596 -45.13 1.68 -35.62
N LEU A 597 -43.80 1.60 -35.50
CA LEU A 597 -43.03 0.36 -35.72
C LEU A 597 -42.95 -0.52 -34.49
N ALA A 598 -43.43 -0.10 -33.30
CA ALA A 598 -43.32 -0.82 -32.06
C ALA A 598 -43.86 -2.27 -32.14
N ASN A 599 -45.01 -2.46 -32.83
CA ASN A 599 -45.61 -3.79 -32.96
C ASN A 599 -44.72 -4.79 -33.75
N ARG A 600 -43.76 -4.30 -34.54
CA ARG A 600 -42.82 -5.14 -35.31
C ARG A 600 -41.56 -5.52 -34.53
N LEU A 601 -41.35 -4.99 -33.30
CA LEU A 601 -40.17 -5.30 -32.49
C LEU A 601 -40.07 -6.80 -32.15
N ALA A 602 -41.18 -7.45 -31.94
CA ALA A 602 -41.22 -8.90 -31.59
C ALA A 602 -40.96 -9.82 -32.80
N SER A 603 -41.14 -9.33 -34.04
CA SER A 603 -40.99 -10.13 -35.26
C SER A 603 -39.77 -9.79 -36.11
N THR A 604 -38.90 -8.93 -35.62
CA THR A 604 -37.70 -8.49 -36.36
C THR A 604 -36.43 -9.09 -35.75
N ASP A 605 -35.48 -9.56 -36.59
CA ASP A 605 -34.23 -10.13 -36.16
C ASP A 605 -33.29 -9.05 -35.59
N LEU A 606 -33.04 -8.00 -36.38
CA LEU A 606 -32.11 -6.94 -36.03
C LEU A 606 -32.81 -5.58 -35.94
N ILE A 607 -32.77 -4.97 -34.76
CA ILE A 607 -33.40 -3.69 -34.50
C ILE A 607 -32.32 -2.68 -34.13
N PHE A 608 -32.15 -1.65 -34.96
CA PHE A 608 -31.11 -0.62 -34.75
C PHE A 608 -31.76 0.64 -34.18
N THR A 609 -31.23 1.12 -33.08
CA THR A 609 -31.72 2.35 -32.43
C THR A 609 -30.57 3.15 -31.81
N SER A 610 -30.87 4.34 -31.29
CA SER A 610 -29.86 5.16 -30.63
C SER A 610 -30.06 5.25 -29.11
N TYR A 611 -28.98 5.53 -28.37
CA TYR A 611 -29.02 5.73 -26.93
C TYR A 611 -30.06 6.76 -26.48
N SER A 612 -30.18 7.86 -27.20
CA SER A 612 -31.18 8.91 -26.92
C SER A 612 -32.61 8.44 -27.09
N ILE A 613 -32.87 7.53 -28.05
CA ILE A 613 -34.20 6.97 -28.32
C ILE A 613 -34.53 5.94 -27.24
N VAL A 614 -33.59 5.06 -26.87
CA VAL A 614 -33.79 4.12 -25.76
C VAL A 614 -34.24 4.86 -24.51
N HIS A 615 -33.57 5.97 -24.15
CA HIS A 615 -33.98 6.76 -23.00
C HIS A 615 -35.40 7.33 -23.13
N ARG A 616 -35.78 7.82 -24.34
CA ARG A 616 -37.10 8.41 -24.56
C ARG A 616 -38.23 7.38 -24.60
N ASP A 617 -37.98 6.21 -25.16
CA ASP A 617 -38.97 5.19 -25.42
C ASP A 617 -38.85 3.96 -24.51
N ILE A 618 -38.20 4.10 -23.39
CA ILE A 618 -37.97 2.96 -22.45
C ILE A 618 -39.28 2.31 -22.01
N SER A 619 -40.35 3.07 -21.78
CA SER A 619 -41.67 2.56 -21.41
C SER A 619 -42.31 1.64 -22.47
N ILE A 620 -41.83 1.70 -23.73
CA ILE A 620 -42.22 0.79 -24.80
C ILE A 620 -41.25 -0.39 -24.79
N LEU A 621 -39.93 -0.12 -24.82
CA LEU A 621 -38.90 -1.16 -24.99
C LEU A 621 -38.82 -2.14 -23.82
N GLU A 622 -39.10 -1.71 -22.58
CA GLU A 622 -39.09 -2.57 -21.37
C GLU A 622 -40.21 -3.64 -21.40
N LYS A 623 -41.22 -3.52 -22.27
CA LYS A 623 -42.29 -4.50 -22.41
C LYS A 623 -41.92 -5.70 -23.29
N TYR A 624 -40.78 -5.60 -24.00
CA TYR A 624 -40.33 -6.66 -24.91
C TYR A 624 -39.15 -7.38 -24.29
N ASN A 625 -39.09 -8.70 -24.51
CA ASN A 625 -37.97 -9.53 -24.11
C ASN A 625 -37.10 -9.78 -25.34
N PHE A 626 -35.92 -9.20 -25.33
CA PHE A 626 -34.92 -9.34 -26.38
C PHE A 626 -34.01 -10.53 -26.11
N ARG A 627 -33.57 -11.24 -27.16
CA ARG A 627 -32.58 -12.28 -27.01
C ARG A 627 -31.19 -11.67 -26.80
N TYR A 628 -30.87 -10.67 -27.58
CA TYR A 628 -29.63 -9.89 -27.43
C TYR A 628 -29.90 -8.40 -27.21
N LEU A 629 -29.12 -7.81 -26.32
CA LEU A 629 -28.94 -6.36 -26.21
C LEU A 629 -27.47 -6.07 -26.47
N ILE A 630 -27.21 -5.41 -27.61
CA ILE A 630 -25.84 -5.08 -28.02
C ILE A 630 -25.66 -3.57 -27.97
N LEU A 631 -24.61 -3.13 -27.29
CA LEU A 631 -24.21 -1.72 -27.20
C LEU A 631 -22.96 -1.51 -28.03
N ASP A 632 -23.00 -0.65 -29.05
CA ASP A 632 -21.78 -0.19 -29.71
C ASP A 632 -21.36 1.16 -29.14
N GLU A 633 -20.05 1.38 -29.05
CA GLU A 633 -19.45 2.51 -28.33
C GLU A 633 -20.01 2.58 -26.91
N SER A 634 -19.88 1.47 -26.16
CA SER A 634 -20.49 1.27 -24.83
C SER A 634 -20.06 2.31 -23.79
N GLN A 635 -19.01 3.12 -24.03
CA GLN A 635 -18.66 4.26 -23.18
C GLN A 635 -19.80 5.31 -23.05
N TYR A 636 -20.85 5.25 -23.86
CA TYR A 636 -22.04 6.10 -23.66
C TYR A 636 -22.79 5.80 -22.35
N ILE A 637 -22.59 4.63 -21.75
CA ILE A 637 -23.18 4.24 -20.45
C ILE A 637 -22.21 4.37 -19.28
N LYS A 638 -21.04 4.99 -19.43
CA LYS A 638 -20.02 5.12 -18.37
C LYS A 638 -20.50 5.80 -17.08
N ASN A 639 -21.43 6.72 -17.19
CA ASN A 639 -21.98 7.42 -16.02
C ASN A 639 -23.20 6.68 -15.47
N LYS A 640 -23.02 5.99 -14.33
CA LYS A 640 -24.07 5.26 -13.59
C LYS A 640 -25.29 6.09 -13.21
N ASN A 641 -25.13 7.41 -13.05
CA ASN A 641 -26.23 8.31 -12.70
C ASN A 641 -27.01 8.80 -13.93
N SER A 642 -26.50 8.55 -15.13
CA SER A 642 -27.13 9.02 -16.37
C SER A 642 -28.48 8.35 -16.59
N LYS A 643 -29.39 9.11 -17.17
CA LYS A 643 -30.71 8.60 -17.58
C LYS A 643 -30.60 7.47 -18.61
N ILE A 644 -29.57 7.51 -19.45
CA ILE A 644 -29.28 6.49 -20.47
C ILE A 644 -28.91 5.17 -19.80
N PHE A 645 -27.94 5.17 -18.84
CA PHE A 645 -27.54 3.98 -18.11
C PHE A 645 -28.74 3.31 -17.42
N LYS A 646 -29.56 4.11 -16.73
CA LYS A 646 -30.76 3.61 -16.04
C LYS A 646 -31.79 3.02 -17.01
N ALA A 647 -31.95 3.60 -18.20
CA ALA A 647 -32.86 3.08 -19.21
C ALA A 647 -32.36 1.75 -19.82
N ILE A 648 -31.08 1.68 -20.18
CA ILE A 648 -30.48 0.49 -20.76
C ILE A 648 -30.61 -0.72 -19.80
N ASN A 649 -30.36 -0.52 -18.50
CA ASN A 649 -30.46 -1.62 -17.51
C ASN A 649 -31.90 -2.04 -17.19
N LYS A 650 -32.93 -1.35 -17.67
CA LYS A 650 -34.34 -1.76 -17.55
C LYS A 650 -34.78 -2.69 -18.66
N ILE A 651 -34.03 -2.78 -19.74
CA ILE A 651 -34.39 -3.63 -20.89
C ILE A 651 -34.22 -5.08 -20.55
N SER A 652 -35.27 -5.88 -20.68
CA SER A 652 -35.21 -7.34 -20.48
C SER A 652 -34.51 -8.01 -21.65
N THR A 653 -33.47 -8.79 -21.36
CA THR A 653 -32.69 -9.49 -22.38
C THR A 653 -31.99 -10.74 -21.79
N ALA A 654 -31.86 -11.78 -22.62
CA ALA A 654 -31.13 -12.99 -22.21
C ALA A 654 -29.62 -12.80 -22.28
N HIS A 655 -29.11 -12.15 -23.34
CA HIS A 655 -27.67 -12.00 -23.54
C HIS A 655 -27.29 -10.56 -23.82
N LYS A 656 -26.10 -10.15 -23.35
CA LYS A 656 -25.59 -8.80 -23.47
C LYS A 656 -24.18 -8.77 -24.07
N ILE A 657 -23.98 -7.92 -25.06
CA ILE A 657 -22.67 -7.67 -25.65
C ILE A 657 -22.38 -6.16 -25.62
N ALA A 658 -21.23 -5.79 -25.07
CA ALA A 658 -20.69 -4.44 -25.19
C ALA A 658 -19.57 -4.42 -26.23
N LEU A 659 -19.61 -3.44 -27.12
CA LEU A 659 -18.55 -3.18 -28.10
C LEU A 659 -17.94 -1.82 -27.75
N SER A 660 -16.65 -1.78 -27.58
CA SER A 660 -15.90 -0.55 -27.30
C SER A 660 -14.50 -0.64 -27.87
N GLY A 661 -13.93 0.47 -28.31
CA GLY A 661 -12.47 0.54 -28.55
C GLY A 661 -11.67 0.83 -27.27
N THR A 662 -12.38 1.24 -26.22
CA THR A 662 -11.80 1.67 -24.95
C THR A 662 -12.74 1.33 -23.80
N PRO A 663 -12.63 0.14 -23.23
CA PRO A 663 -13.51 -0.29 -22.15
C PRO A 663 -13.33 0.54 -20.86
N ILE A 664 -12.15 1.13 -20.70
CA ILE A 664 -11.82 2.06 -19.61
C ILE A 664 -11.24 3.32 -20.24
N GLU A 665 -11.96 4.43 -20.15
CA GLU A 665 -11.50 5.71 -20.71
C GLU A 665 -10.86 6.63 -19.67
N ASN A 666 -11.51 6.80 -18.51
CA ASN A 666 -11.14 7.85 -17.58
C ASN A 666 -11.07 7.41 -16.12
N SER A 667 -11.75 6.36 -15.71
CA SER A 667 -11.83 5.95 -14.29
C SER A 667 -12.33 4.52 -14.12
N LEU A 668 -12.12 3.98 -12.91
CA LEU A 668 -12.70 2.69 -12.49
C LEU A 668 -14.26 2.73 -12.47
N ASP A 669 -14.87 3.91 -12.39
CA ASP A 669 -16.32 4.06 -12.47
C ASP A 669 -16.86 3.65 -13.85
N ASP A 670 -16.09 3.92 -14.92
CA ASP A 670 -16.44 3.52 -16.28
C ASP A 670 -16.46 1.99 -16.38
N LEU A 671 -15.46 1.32 -15.80
CA LEU A 671 -15.38 -0.14 -15.75
C LEU A 671 -16.58 -0.73 -14.99
N TRP A 672 -16.88 -0.21 -13.79
CA TRP A 672 -18.04 -0.69 -13.00
C TRP A 672 -19.35 -0.58 -13.79
N SER A 673 -19.56 0.53 -14.47
CA SER A 673 -20.78 0.76 -15.24
C SER A 673 -20.92 -0.21 -16.42
N GLN A 674 -19.82 -0.52 -17.10
CA GLN A 674 -19.82 -1.50 -18.19
C GLN A 674 -20.01 -2.93 -17.69
N MET A 675 -19.31 -3.31 -16.60
CA MET A 675 -19.47 -4.64 -16.01
C MET A 675 -20.87 -4.85 -15.45
N GLN A 676 -21.47 -3.82 -14.82
CA GLN A 676 -22.85 -3.86 -14.35
C GLN A 676 -23.87 -4.05 -15.50
N PHE A 677 -23.58 -3.53 -16.69
CA PHE A 677 -24.39 -3.79 -17.87
C PHE A 677 -24.21 -5.24 -18.34
N ILE A 678 -22.96 -5.69 -18.52
CA ILE A 678 -22.64 -7.00 -19.13
C ILE A 678 -23.14 -8.14 -18.21
N ASN A 679 -22.68 -8.15 -16.97
CA ASN A 679 -22.99 -9.16 -15.96
C ASN A 679 -23.37 -8.44 -14.65
N PRO A 680 -24.67 -8.25 -14.39
CA PRO A 680 -25.11 -7.53 -13.20
C PRO A 680 -24.52 -8.11 -11.93
N ASP A 681 -24.08 -7.21 -11.04
CA ASP A 681 -23.52 -7.52 -9.71
C ASP A 681 -22.18 -8.31 -9.68
N ILE A 682 -21.50 -8.46 -10.83
CA ILE A 682 -20.15 -9.07 -10.86
C ILE A 682 -19.15 -8.34 -9.95
N LEU A 683 -19.22 -7.02 -9.91
CA LEU A 683 -18.44 -6.15 -9.03
C LEU A 683 -19.24 -5.67 -7.80
N GLY A 684 -20.38 -6.31 -7.52
CA GLY A 684 -21.28 -5.93 -6.44
C GLY A 684 -21.94 -4.56 -6.62
N THR A 685 -22.54 -4.05 -5.55
CA THR A 685 -23.09 -2.69 -5.55
C THR A 685 -21.97 -1.66 -5.73
N TYR A 686 -22.32 -0.46 -6.19
CA TYR A 686 -21.30 0.58 -6.37
C TYR A 686 -20.59 0.94 -5.05
N THR A 687 -21.29 0.95 -3.93
CA THR A 687 -20.70 1.21 -2.61
C THR A 687 -19.65 0.15 -2.29
N PHE A 688 -20.02 -1.12 -2.45
CA PHE A 688 -19.11 -2.24 -2.28
C PHE A 688 -17.87 -2.14 -3.20
N PHE A 689 -18.07 -1.83 -4.48
CA PHE A 689 -16.98 -1.64 -5.44
C PHE A 689 -16.05 -0.49 -5.05
N ALA A 690 -16.64 0.63 -4.61
CA ALA A 690 -15.85 1.80 -4.20
C ALA A 690 -14.98 1.50 -2.98
N GLU A 691 -15.51 0.80 -1.98
CA GLU A 691 -14.80 0.47 -0.74
C GLU A 691 -13.73 -0.61 -0.93
N ASN A 692 -14.02 -1.65 -1.74
CA ASN A 692 -13.13 -2.81 -1.88
C ASN A 692 -12.13 -2.71 -3.03
N PHE A 693 -12.41 -1.91 -4.06
CA PHE A 693 -11.55 -1.79 -5.24
C PHE A 693 -11.15 -0.35 -5.54
N LYS A 694 -12.11 0.57 -5.73
CA LYS A 694 -11.80 1.92 -6.21
C LYS A 694 -10.92 2.70 -5.23
N ILE A 695 -11.32 2.83 -3.97
CA ILE A 695 -10.56 3.59 -2.96
C ILE A 695 -9.20 2.95 -2.67
N PRO A 696 -9.08 1.62 -2.48
CA PRO A 696 -7.78 0.97 -2.32
C PRO A 696 -6.84 1.20 -3.52
N ILE A 697 -7.34 1.05 -4.76
CA ILE A 697 -6.53 1.20 -5.97
C ILE A 697 -6.16 2.68 -6.21
N GLU A 698 -7.15 3.59 -6.25
CA GLU A 698 -6.93 4.99 -6.63
C GLU A 698 -6.23 5.81 -5.53
N LYS A 699 -6.50 5.55 -4.23
CA LYS A 699 -5.95 6.35 -3.13
C LYS A 699 -4.78 5.70 -2.40
N LYS A 700 -4.78 4.36 -2.29
CA LYS A 700 -3.78 3.61 -1.51
C LYS A 700 -2.77 2.86 -2.39
N GLN A 701 -2.98 2.84 -3.71
CA GLN A 701 -2.14 2.11 -4.69
C GLN A 701 -1.99 0.62 -4.33
N ASP A 702 -3.07 -0.01 -3.86
CA ASP A 702 -3.07 -1.40 -3.43
C ASP A 702 -3.04 -2.35 -4.64
N GLU A 703 -1.88 -2.97 -4.87
CA GLU A 703 -1.65 -3.92 -5.96
C GLU A 703 -2.50 -5.18 -5.84
N ASN A 704 -2.76 -5.63 -4.63
CA ASN A 704 -3.57 -6.81 -4.40
C ASN A 704 -5.01 -6.58 -4.88
N SER A 705 -5.61 -5.44 -4.50
CA SER A 705 -6.96 -5.07 -4.96
C SER A 705 -7.02 -4.88 -6.47
N LEU A 706 -5.95 -4.39 -7.10
CA LEU A 706 -5.87 -4.26 -8.55
C LEU A 706 -5.80 -5.63 -9.23
N SER A 707 -4.95 -6.53 -8.75
CA SER A 707 -4.82 -7.90 -9.26
C SER A 707 -6.14 -8.67 -9.12
N GLU A 708 -6.81 -8.54 -7.97
CA GLU A 708 -8.11 -9.14 -7.73
C GLU A 708 -9.17 -8.62 -8.71
N LEU A 709 -9.23 -7.30 -8.92
CA LEU A 709 -10.15 -6.69 -9.89
C LEU A 709 -9.86 -7.17 -11.32
N LYS A 710 -8.58 -7.23 -11.72
CA LYS A 710 -8.18 -7.76 -13.04
C LYS A 710 -8.68 -9.19 -13.23
N ASN A 711 -8.45 -10.07 -12.28
CA ASN A 711 -8.87 -11.47 -12.34
C ASN A 711 -10.39 -11.62 -12.49
N LEU A 712 -11.17 -10.75 -11.84
CA LEU A 712 -12.62 -10.75 -11.93
C LEU A 712 -13.14 -10.32 -13.30
N VAL A 713 -12.51 -9.33 -13.95
CA VAL A 713 -13.04 -8.72 -15.18
C VAL A 713 -12.41 -9.29 -16.46
N GLN A 714 -11.19 -9.81 -16.39
CA GLN A 714 -10.44 -10.31 -17.53
C GLN A 714 -11.19 -11.34 -18.40
N PRO A 715 -11.93 -12.32 -17.84
CA PRO A 715 -12.66 -13.28 -18.64
C PRO A 715 -13.73 -12.67 -19.54
N TYR A 716 -14.23 -11.48 -19.21
CA TYR A 716 -15.35 -10.81 -19.87
C TYR A 716 -14.93 -9.71 -20.83
N ILE A 717 -13.63 -9.44 -20.94
CA ILE A 717 -13.10 -8.39 -21.84
C ILE A 717 -12.08 -9.01 -22.78
N LEU A 718 -12.41 -9.05 -24.07
CA LEU A 718 -11.45 -9.42 -25.11
C LEU A 718 -10.93 -8.16 -25.79
N ARG A 719 -9.65 -7.84 -25.58
CA ARG A 719 -8.98 -6.69 -26.20
C ARG A 719 -7.79 -7.14 -27.04
N ARG A 720 -7.76 -6.71 -28.28
CA ARG A 720 -6.63 -6.93 -29.19
C ARG A 720 -6.28 -5.61 -29.87
N THR A 721 -4.99 -5.32 -29.96
CA THR A 721 -4.50 -4.13 -30.64
C THR A 721 -4.23 -4.44 -32.12
N LYS A 722 -4.16 -3.40 -32.95
CA LYS A 722 -3.85 -3.55 -34.37
C LYS A 722 -2.47 -4.15 -34.58
N GLU A 723 -1.50 -3.73 -33.79
CA GLU A 723 -0.12 -4.24 -33.85
C GLU A 723 -0.05 -5.75 -33.56
N GLN A 724 -0.88 -6.27 -32.67
CA GLN A 724 -0.92 -7.71 -32.36
C GLN A 724 -1.49 -8.56 -33.50
N VAL A 725 -2.52 -8.08 -34.20
CA VAL A 725 -3.31 -8.94 -35.10
C VAL A 725 -3.21 -8.57 -36.59
N LEU A 726 -2.75 -7.39 -36.94
CA LEU A 726 -2.67 -6.92 -38.33
C LEU A 726 -1.22 -6.58 -38.71
N LYS A 727 -0.43 -7.60 -39.00
CA LYS A 727 0.95 -7.44 -39.48
C LYS A 727 1.03 -6.82 -40.89
N ASP A 728 -0.06 -6.84 -41.64
CA ASP A 728 -0.14 -6.35 -43.04
C ASP A 728 -0.57 -4.87 -43.14
N LEU A 729 -0.85 -4.20 -42.02
CA LEU A 729 -1.18 -2.77 -42.05
C LEU A 729 0.07 -1.95 -42.35
N PRO A 730 -0.04 -0.92 -43.24
CA PRO A 730 1.04 0.03 -43.44
C PRO A 730 1.45 0.71 -42.12
N GLU A 731 2.71 1.11 -42.10
CA GLU A 731 3.31 1.77 -40.91
C GLU A 731 2.56 3.07 -40.56
N LEU A 732 2.34 3.28 -39.25
CA LEU A 732 1.83 4.51 -38.68
C LEU A 732 2.98 5.32 -38.09
N THR A 733 3.15 6.56 -38.57
CA THR A 733 4.15 7.48 -38.00
C THR A 733 3.44 8.61 -37.28
N GLU A 734 3.80 8.86 -36.02
CA GLU A 734 3.25 9.96 -35.24
C GLU A 734 4.36 11.00 -34.96
N GLN A 735 4.04 12.28 -35.21
CA GLN A 735 4.96 13.39 -35.01
C GLN A 735 4.25 14.58 -34.35
N ILE A 736 4.98 15.28 -33.49
CA ILE A 736 4.53 16.54 -32.90
C ILE A 736 5.27 17.67 -33.63
N TYR A 737 4.51 18.61 -34.20
CA TYR A 737 5.02 19.80 -34.82
C TYR A 737 4.83 20.98 -33.86
N TYR A 738 5.93 21.48 -33.32
CA TYR A 738 5.89 22.61 -32.40
C TYR A 738 5.86 23.93 -33.18
N CYS A 739 4.81 24.73 -32.93
CA CYS A 739 4.63 26.04 -33.53
C CYS A 739 5.03 27.14 -32.54
N ASP A 740 5.80 28.10 -32.98
CA ASP A 740 6.07 29.32 -32.25
C ASP A 740 4.87 30.29 -32.42
N MET A 741 4.46 30.95 -31.34
CA MET A 741 3.46 31.99 -31.39
C MET A 741 4.04 33.27 -32.01
N ASP A 742 3.17 34.06 -32.66
CA ASP A 742 3.54 35.44 -33.00
C ASP A 742 3.81 36.24 -31.72
N PRO A 743 4.78 37.18 -31.69
CA PRO A 743 5.13 37.92 -30.47
C PRO A 743 3.94 38.68 -29.84
N GLU A 744 3.01 39.22 -30.64
CA GLU A 744 1.81 39.88 -30.14
C GLU A 744 0.80 38.87 -29.60
N GLN A 745 0.66 37.72 -30.27
CA GLN A 745 -0.13 36.59 -29.80
C GLN A 745 0.41 36.06 -28.44
N GLU A 746 1.72 35.89 -28.30
CA GLU A 746 2.36 35.44 -27.07
C GLU A 746 2.10 36.40 -25.93
N LYS A 747 2.22 37.71 -26.16
CA LYS A 747 1.93 38.76 -25.17
C LYS A 747 0.47 38.69 -24.70
N LEU A 748 -0.47 38.52 -25.62
CA LEU A 748 -1.89 38.39 -25.31
C LEU A 748 -2.15 37.09 -24.49
N TYR A 749 -1.50 36.01 -24.86
CA TYR A 749 -1.61 34.72 -24.19
C TYR A 749 -1.12 34.81 -22.74
N GLU A 750 0.09 35.39 -22.51
CA GLU A 750 0.66 35.53 -21.17
C GLU A 750 -0.15 36.50 -20.28
N GLN A 751 -0.77 37.52 -20.85
CA GLN A 751 -1.69 38.41 -20.11
C GLN A 751 -2.91 37.62 -19.60
N GLU A 752 -3.55 36.82 -20.43
CA GLU A 752 -4.71 36.01 -20.02
C GLU A 752 -4.30 34.91 -19.01
N LYS A 753 -3.14 34.29 -19.19
CA LYS A 753 -2.58 33.30 -18.26
C LYS A 753 -2.27 33.91 -16.89
N SER A 754 -1.73 35.14 -16.86
CA SER A 754 -1.44 35.87 -15.64
C SER A 754 -2.73 36.27 -14.90
N LYS A 755 -3.78 36.68 -15.62
CA LYS A 755 -5.12 36.94 -15.05
C LYS A 755 -5.67 35.68 -14.38
N ALA A 756 -5.57 34.53 -15.07
CA ALA A 756 -5.99 33.24 -14.55
C ALA A 756 -5.26 32.87 -13.25
N ARG A 757 -3.93 33.03 -13.25
CA ARG A 757 -3.08 32.77 -12.09
C ARG A 757 -3.43 33.66 -10.91
N ASN A 758 -3.60 34.96 -11.15
CA ASN A 758 -3.98 35.93 -10.12
C ASN A 758 -5.38 35.63 -9.55
N PHE A 759 -6.30 35.15 -10.38
CA PHE A 759 -7.64 34.73 -9.92
C PHE A 759 -7.57 33.53 -8.97
N LEU A 760 -6.74 32.53 -9.30
CA LEU A 760 -6.53 31.35 -8.44
C LEU A 760 -5.85 31.71 -7.10
N LEU A 761 -4.93 32.68 -7.10
CA LEU A 761 -4.21 33.10 -5.89
C LEU A 761 -5.08 33.97 -4.96
N LYS A 762 -6.12 34.62 -5.48
CA LYS A 762 -7.03 35.49 -4.67
C LYS A 762 -8.13 34.72 -3.95
N THR A 763 -8.35 33.46 -4.27
CA THR A 763 -9.36 32.63 -3.62
C THR A 763 -8.77 31.98 -2.36
N ASP A 764 -8.63 32.76 -1.26
CA ASP A 764 -8.28 32.25 0.06
C ASP A 764 -9.35 31.27 0.57
N GLY A 765 -9.06 29.96 0.49
CA GLY A 765 -9.79 28.90 1.23
C GLY A 765 -11.16 28.49 0.70
N SER A 766 -11.77 29.18 -0.25
CA SER A 766 -12.98 28.72 -0.94
C SER A 766 -12.60 28.14 -2.30
N SER A 767 -13.08 26.95 -2.63
CA SER A 767 -12.86 26.31 -3.91
C SER A 767 -13.28 27.29 -5.02
N PRO A 768 -12.37 27.67 -5.96
CA PRO A 768 -12.72 28.56 -7.05
C PRO A 768 -13.84 27.91 -7.88
N ASP A 769 -14.74 28.74 -8.40
CA ASP A 769 -15.85 28.26 -9.23
C ASP A 769 -15.28 27.45 -10.41
N LYS A 770 -15.55 26.14 -10.42
CA LYS A 770 -15.06 25.21 -11.46
C LYS A 770 -15.38 25.69 -12.86
N ILE A 771 -16.49 26.38 -13.03
CA ILE A 771 -16.95 26.92 -14.33
C ILE A 771 -16.01 28.03 -14.81
N SER A 772 -15.57 28.91 -13.92
CA SER A 772 -14.66 30.02 -14.24
C SER A 772 -13.29 29.50 -14.69
N ILE A 773 -12.78 28.45 -14.05
CA ILE A 773 -11.51 27.83 -14.43
C ILE A 773 -11.60 27.17 -15.82
N ILE A 774 -12.69 26.43 -16.08
CA ILE A 774 -12.93 25.79 -17.37
C ILE A 774 -13.02 26.84 -18.49
N ASN A 775 -13.72 27.96 -18.27
CA ASN A 775 -13.81 29.04 -19.23
C ASN A 775 -12.44 29.66 -19.53
N THR A 776 -11.61 29.85 -18.52
CA THR A 776 -10.27 30.38 -18.70
C THR A 776 -9.37 29.46 -19.51
N LEU A 777 -9.41 28.14 -19.21
CA LEU A 777 -8.67 27.13 -19.99
C LEU A 777 -9.15 27.07 -21.45
N MET A 778 -10.48 27.19 -21.68
CA MET A 778 -11.03 27.29 -23.02
C MET A 778 -10.47 28.49 -23.75
N LYS A 779 -10.41 29.65 -23.10
CA LYS A 779 -9.88 30.89 -23.69
C LYS A 779 -8.39 30.78 -24.02
N LEU A 780 -7.58 30.18 -23.12
CA LEU A 780 -6.15 29.93 -23.38
C LEU A 780 -5.95 28.98 -24.56
N ARG A 781 -6.74 27.93 -24.69
CA ARG A 781 -6.71 27.02 -25.85
C ARG A 781 -7.11 27.71 -27.15
N GLN A 782 -8.09 28.58 -27.10
CA GLN A 782 -8.48 29.37 -28.26
C GLN A 782 -7.36 30.32 -28.70
N LEU A 783 -6.73 31.03 -27.76
CA LEU A 783 -5.59 31.91 -28.03
C LEU A 783 -4.37 31.13 -28.56
N SER A 784 -4.15 29.90 -28.13
CA SER A 784 -3.07 29.05 -28.66
C SER A 784 -3.27 28.69 -30.14
N ASN A 785 -4.54 28.64 -30.61
CA ASN A 785 -4.88 28.39 -32.01
C ASN A 785 -4.87 29.68 -32.85
N HIS A 786 -5.73 30.64 -32.51
CA HIS A 786 -5.80 31.91 -33.21
C HIS A 786 -6.44 32.98 -32.33
N PRO A 787 -5.86 34.20 -32.23
CA PRO A 787 -6.41 35.32 -31.47
C PRO A 787 -7.86 35.69 -31.86
N LYS A 788 -8.20 35.63 -33.14
CA LYS A 788 -9.58 35.88 -33.66
C LYS A 788 -10.64 34.94 -33.09
N MET A 789 -10.26 33.83 -32.44
CA MET A 789 -11.24 32.97 -31.76
C MET A 789 -11.76 33.56 -30.45
N VAL A 790 -11.04 34.52 -29.88
CA VAL A 790 -11.40 35.22 -28.63
C VAL A 790 -11.93 36.62 -28.95
N ASP A 791 -11.30 37.31 -29.90
CA ASP A 791 -11.64 38.64 -30.35
C ASP A 791 -11.65 38.65 -31.86
N GLN A 792 -12.86 38.73 -32.47
CA GLN A 792 -13.04 38.62 -33.91
C GLN A 792 -12.44 39.81 -34.67
N GLU A 793 -12.31 40.97 -34.00
CA GLU A 793 -11.72 42.17 -34.57
C GLU A 793 -10.19 42.25 -34.47
N SER A 794 -9.59 41.22 -33.82
CA SER A 794 -8.14 41.18 -33.66
C SER A 794 -7.42 41.11 -35.01
N GLU A 795 -6.45 42.01 -35.22
CA GLU A 795 -5.54 41.98 -36.38
C GLU A 795 -4.29 41.14 -36.15
N ILE A 796 -4.13 40.54 -34.95
CA ILE A 796 -2.96 39.75 -34.58
C ILE A 796 -2.98 38.43 -35.35
N ASP A 797 -1.85 38.12 -35.98
CA ASP A 797 -1.65 36.85 -36.69
C ASP A 797 -1.43 35.68 -35.72
N SER A 798 -1.61 34.47 -36.22
CA SER A 798 -1.34 33.26 -35.47
C SER A 798 -0.16 32.52 -36.08
N GLY A 799 0.91 32.34 -35.27
CA GLY A 799 2.06 31.56 -35.71
C GLY A 799 1.70 30.11 -36.05
N LYS A 800 0.73 29.50 -35.32
CA LYS A 800 0.21 28.18 -35.66
C LYS A 800 -0.56 28.17 -36.97
N TYR A 801 -1.39 29.18 -37.23
CA TYR A 801 -2.16 29.29 -38.48
C TYR A 801 -1.22 29.36 -39.70
N ILE A 802 -0.17 30.19 -39.63
CA ILE A 802 0.85 30.32 -40.67
C ILE A 802 1.59 28.98 -40.88
N ALA A 803 2.02 28.32 -39.79
CA ALA A 803 2.70 27.04 -39.88
C ALA A 803 1.85 25.94 -40.52
N VAL A 804 0.56 25.85 -40.12
CA VAL A 804 -0.39 24.86 -40.67
C VAL A 804 -0.71 25.14 -42.13
N THR A 805 -0.98 26.39 -42.52
CA THR A 805 -1.30 26.73 -43.93
C THR A 805 -0.13 26.45 -44.85
N ASN A 806 1.11 26.76 -44.43
CA ASN A 806 2.32 26.38 -45.17
C ASN A 806 2.46 24.86 -45.31
N TYR A 807 2.14 24.11 -44.25
CA TYR A 807 2.18 22.65 -44.28
C TYR A 807 1.11 22.09 -45.23
N LEU A 808 -0.14 22.61 -45.18
CA LEU A 808 -1.23 22.22 -46.05
C LEU A 808 -0.90 22.52 -47.53
N GLU A 809 -0.28 23.65 -47.82
CA GLU A 809 0.15 24.01 -49.19
C GLU A 809 1.10 22.95 -49.74
N ASN A 810 2.08 22.49 -48.94
CA ASN A 810 3.01 21.44 -49.36
C ASN A 810 2.29 20.09 -49.59
N LEU A 811 1.32 19.73 -48.76
CA LEU A 811 0.53 18.52 -48.95
C LEU A 811 -0.35 18.59 -50.22
N VAL A 812 -0.94 19.73 -50.50
CA VAL A 812 -1.70 19.97 -51.73
C VAL A 812 -0.82 19.87 -52.96
N LYS A 813 0.34 20.52 -52.95
CA LYS A 813 1.36 20.41 -54.03
C LYS A 813 1.81 18.95 -54.20
N GLY A 814 1.96 18.21 -53.13
CA GLY A 814 2.29 16.77 -53.12
C GLY A 814 1.13 15.84 -53.46
N LYS A 815 -0.06 16.36 -53.75
CA LYS A 815 -1.31 15.61 -54.00
C LYS A 815 -1.63 14.59 -52.89
N GLN A 816 -1.38 14.94 -51.64
CA GLN A 816 -1.60 14.04 -50.48
C GLN A 816 -3.03 14.24 -49.93
N LYS A 817 -3.78 13.16 -49.87
CA LYS A 817 -5.11 13.18 -49.23
C LYS A 817 -4.95 13.26 -47.71
N THR A 818 -5.53 14.32 -47.17
CA THR A 818 -5.31 14.71 -45.78
C THR A 818 -6.62 14.93 -45.03
N ILE A 819 -6.71 14.36 -43.82
CA ILE A 819 -7.80 14.65 -42.86
C ILE A 819 -7.25 15.66 -41.85
N ILE A 820 -8.05 16.68 -41.57
CA ILE A 820 -7.69 17.74 -40.60
C ILE A 820 -8.73 17.77 -39.49
N PHE A 821 -8.30 17.53 -38.27
CA PHE A 821 -9.16 17.54 -37.07
C PHE A 821 -8.91 18.79 -36.23
N SER A 822 -10.00 19.37 -35.73
CA SER A 822 -9.96 20.35 -34.64
C SER A 822 -11.14 20.14 -33.70
N SER A 823 -10.92 20.46 -32.42
CA SER A 823 -11.98 20.49 -31.41
C SER A 823 -12.91 21.70 -31.55
N PHE A 824 -12.47 22.72 -32.29
CA PHE A 824 -13.19 23.98 -32.52
C PHE A 824 -13.60 24.10 -33.96
N VAL A 825 -14.90 24.24 -34.21
CA VAL A 825 -15.43 24.48 -35.57
C VAL A 825 -14.94 25.84 -36.10
N THR A 826 -14.92 26.87 -35.25
CA THR A 826 -14.41 28.20 -35.60
C THR A 826 -12.96 28.16 -36.08
N ASN A 827 -12.11 27.27 -35.49
CA ASN A 827 -10.74 27.08 -35.94
C ASN A 827 -10.68 26.46 -37.34
N LEU A 828 -11.55 25.48 -37.63
CA LEU A 828 -11.64 24.90 -38.99
C LEU A 828 -12.06 25.93 -40.03
N ASN A 829 -12.94 26.88 -39.68
CA ASN A 829 -13.42 27.91 -40.58
C ASN A 829 -12.27 28.77 -41.15
N PHE A 830 -11.26 29.12 -40.36
CA PHE A 830 -10.09 29.86 -40.87
C PHE A 830 -9.40 29.13 -42.03
N TYR A 831 -9.24 27.81 -41.89
CA TYR A 831 -8.59 27.02 -42.94
C TYR A 831 -9.51 26.73 -44.11
N THR A 832 -10.82 26.62 -43.93
CA THR A 832 -11.76 26.49 -45.05
C THR A 832 -11.84 27.82 -45.84
N ASP A 833 -11.74 28.98 -45.18
CA ASP A 833 -11.70 30.28 -45.84
C ASP A 833 -10.39 30.45 -46.60
N TRP A 834 -9.24 30.06 -46.03
CA TRP A 834 -7.98 29.97 -46.73
C TRP A 834 -8.09 29.09 -48.01
N CYS A 835 -8.77 27.95 -47.93
CA CYS A 835 -9.00 27.10 -49.10
C CYS A 835 -9.82 27.82 -50.17
N LYS A 836 -10.86 28.59 -49.80
CA LYS A 836 -11.69 29.36 -50.72
C LYS A 836 -10.86 30.44 -51.41
N GLU A 837 -10.06 31.19 -50.67
CA GLU A 837 -9.17 32.23 -51.18
C GLU A 837 -8.16 31.68 -52.20
N ASN A 838 -7.60 30.50 -51.91
CA ASN A 838 -6.62 29.83 -52.76
C ASN A 838 -7.25 28.91 -53.82
N LYS A 839 -8.59 28.87 -53.95
CA LYS A 839 -9.36 28.02 -54.87
C LYS A 839 -9.09 26.53 -54.75
N ILE A 840 -8.78 26.07 -53.51
CA ILE A 840 -8.55 24.66 -53.17
C ILE A 840 -9.89 23.99 -52.84
N LYS A 841 -10.17 22.85 -53.48
CA LYS A 841 -11.37 22.07 -53.18
C LYS A 841 -11.18 21.30 -51.86
N TYR A 842 -12.21 21.33 -51.02
CA TYR A 842 -12.20 20.62 -49.73
C TYR A 842 -13.53 19.96 -49.45
N CYS A 843 -13.51 18.99 -48.53
CA CYS A 843 -14.69 18.42 -47.88
C CYS A 843 -14.75 18.90 -46.42
N GLU A 844 -15.97 18.95 -45.87
CA GLU A 844 -16.15 19.38 -44.48
C GLU A 844 -17.25 18.59 -43.79
N ILE A 845 -17.02 18.13 -42.53
CA ILE A 845 -18.01 17.55 -41.65
C ILE A 845 -17.92 18.19 -40.27
N THR A 846 -19.02 18.80 -39.84
CA THR A 846 -19.20 19.36 -38.51
C THR A 846 -20.35 18.68 -37.77
N GLY A 847 -20.63 19.11 -36.54
CA GLY A 847 -21.75 18.59 -35.76
C GLY A 847 -23.09 18.83 -36.43
N GLU A 848 -23.22 19.91 -37.21
CA GLU A 848 -24.46 20.35 -37.89
C GLU A 848 -24.70 19.69 -39.26
N THR A 849 -23.68 18.98 -39.80
CA THR A 849 -23.78 18.35 -41.12
C THR A 849 -24.79 17.16 -41.08
N PRO A 850 -25.87 17.18 -41.88
CA PRO A 850 -26.85 16.08 -41.93
C PRO A 850 -26.24 14.76 -42.37
N ALA A 851 -26.78 13.63 -41.92
CA ALA A 851 -26.23 12.29 -42.20
C ALA A 851 -26.04 11.99 -43.69
N SER A 852 -27.03 12.33 -44.54
CA SER A 852 -26.95 12.16 -46.01
C SER A 852 -25.84 12.97 -46.66
N LYS A 853 -25.58 14.18 -46.13
CA LYS A 853 -24.50 15.03 -46.64
C LYS A 853 -23.14 14.55 -46.20
N ARG A 854 -23.05 13.94 -45.00
CA ARG A 854 -21.80 13.32 -44.51
C ARG A 854 -21.35 12.18 -45.42
N GLU A 855 -22.29 11.32 -45.82
CA GLU A 855 -22.00 10.20 -46.71
C GLU A 855 -21.51 10.69 -48.08
N GLN A 856 -22.19 11.70 -48.64
CA GLN A 856 -21.79 12.31 -49.88
C GLN A 856 -20.39 12.91 -49.85
N GLN A 857 -20.02 13.61 -48.75
CA GLN A 857 -18.68 14.18 -48.54
C GLN A 857 -17.60 13.07 -48.44
N VAL A 858 -17.85 12.00 -47.68
CA VAL A 858 -16.96 10.86 -47.59
C VAL A 858 -16.77 10.19 -48.94
N LYS A 859 -17.85 9.92 -49.66
CA LYS A 859 -17.79 9.30 -50.98
C LYS A 859 -17.02 10.16 -51.97
N GLN A 860 -17.27 11.47 -51.96
CA GLN A 860 -16.55 12.43 -52.81
C GLN A 860 -15.04 12.42 -52.52
N PHE A 861 -14.63 12.41 -51.25
CA PHE A 861 -13.22 12.37 -50.86
C PHE A 861 -12.57 11.03 -51.21
N GLN A 862 -13.28 9.92 -51.06
CA GLN A 862 -12.74 8.57 -51.32
C GLN A 862 -12.61 8.25 -52.83
N GLU A 863 -13.59 8.61 -53.64
CA GLU A 863 -13.70 8.19 -55.06
C GLU A 863 -13.06 9.15 -56.05
N LYS A 864 -13.04 10.46 -55.73
CA LYS A 864 -12.49 11.48 -56.64
C LYS A 864 -11.04 11.81 -56.29
N GLU A 865 -10.23 12.20 -57.27
CA GLU A 865 -8.88 12.73 -57.05
C GLU A 865 -8.90 13.98 -56.19
N ASP A 866 -9.78 14.96 -56.57
CA ASP A 866 -10.11 16.13 -55.77
C ASP A 866 -11.49 15.95 -55.09
N PRO A 867 -11.66 16.42 -53.87
CA PRO A 867 -10.79 17.23 -52.97
C PRO A 867 -9.68 16.44 -52.29
N LEU A 868 -8.56 17.11 -51.96
CA LEU A 868 -7.41 16.57 -51.22
C LEU A 868 -7.53 16.79 -49.73
N LEU A 869 -8.23 17.82 -49.26
CA LEU A 869 -8.36 18.20 -47.86
C LEU A 869 -9.78 17.89 -47.34
N PHE A 870 -9.81 17.31 -46.13
CA PHE A 870 -11.06 16.97 -45.46
C PHE A 870 -11.04 17.49 -44.01
N PHE A 871 -11.78 18.54 -43.74
CA PHE A 871 -11.93 19.18 -42.44
C PHE A 871 -13.02 18.52 -41.65
N ILE A 872 -12.70 18.06 -40.46
CA ILE A 872 -13.64 17.31 -39.62
C ILE A 872 -13.55 17.82 -38.18
N SER A 873 -14.67 18.23 -37.60
CA SER A 873 -14.68 18.51 -36.16
C SER A 873 -14.50 17.22 -35.37
N LEU A 874 -13.66 17.23 -34.33
CA LEU A 874 -13.29 16.03 -33.61
C LEU A 874 -14.50 15.28 -33.04
N LYS A 875 -15.52 16.01 -32.56
CA LYS A 875 -16.77 15.41 -32.07
C LYS A 875 -17.58 14.73 -33.21
N ALA A 876 -17.56 15.26 -34.40
CA ALA A 876 -18.27 14.68 -35.56
C ALA A 876 -17.46 13.53 -36.19
N GLY A 877 -16.15 13.60 -36.16
CA GLY A 877 -15.22 12.58 -36.67
C GLY A 877 -15.12 11.32 -35.80
N GLY A 878 -15.53 11.40 -34.57
CA GLY A 878 -15.55 10.24 -33.64
C GLY A 878 -16.52 9.13 -34.06
N VAL A 879 -17.31 9.28 -35.14
CA VAL A 879 -18.42 8.38 -35.42
C VAL A 879 -18.38 7.80 -36.82
N GLY A 880 -17.90 6.57 -36.97
CA GLY A 880 -18.22 5.63 -38.04
C GLY A 880 -17.78 5.95 -39.46
N LEU A 881 -16.98 7.01 -39.68
CA LEU A 881 -16.47 7.34 -40.98
C LEU A 881 -15.38 6.36 -41.43
N ASN A 882 -15.38 5.98 -42.69
CA ASN A 882 -14.34 5.18 -43.31
C ASN A 882 -13.59 6.01 -44.35
N ILE A 883 -12.35 6.40 -44.07
CA ILE A 883 -11.59 7.35 -44.92
C ILE A 883 -10.18 6.80 -45.17
N THR A 884 -10.11 5.60 -45.75
CA THR A 884 -8.86 4.84 -46.00
C THR A 884 -7.98 5.40 -47.12
N LYS A 885 -8.44 6.38 -47.90
CA LYS A 885 -7.61 7.05 -48.92
C LYS A 885 -6.70 8.13 -48.33
N ALA A 886 -6.91 8.57 -47.10
CA ALA A 886 -6.08 9.57 -46.46
C ALA A 886 -4.73 8.95 -46.03
N SER A 887 -3.63 9.60 -46.41
CA SER A 887 -2.25 9.28 -46.02
C SER A 887 -1.70 10.21 -44.94
N TYR A 888 -2.42 11.32 -44.66
CA TYR A 888 -2.10 12.26 -43.60
C TYR A 888 -3.28 12.53 -42.69
N VAL A 889 -3.04 12.61 -41.40
CA VAL A 889 -4.01 13.00 -40.38
C VAL A 889 -3.39 14.11 -39.55
N LEU A 890 -3.99 15.29 -39.58
CA LEU A 890 -3.51 16.46 -38.86
C LEU A 890 -4.44 16.78 -37.69
N PHE A 891 -3.89 17.02 -36.51
CA PHE A 891 -4.60 17.59 -35.38
C PHE A 891 -4.13 19.02 -35.15
N LEU A 892 -5.05 19.97 -35.25
CA LEU A 892 -4.74 21.40 -35.08
C LEU A 892 -4.63 21.81 -33.63
N ASP A 893 -5.31 21.10 -32.75
CA ASP A 893 -5.31 21.32 -31.33
C ASP A 893 -5.44 19.99 -30.59
N PRO A 894 -4.76 19.79 -29.40
CA PRO A 894 -4.86 18.58 -28.63
C PRO A 894 -6.19 18.50 -27.89
N TRP A 895 -6.73 17.29 -27.74
CA TRP A 895 -7.94 17.04 -26.98
C TRP A 895 -7.63 16.41 -25.62
N TRP A 896 -8.41 16.71 -24.59
CA TRP A 896 -8.24 16.16 -23.23
C TRP A 896 -8.27 14.64 -23.17
N ASN A 897 -9.02 14.00 -24.06
CA ASN A 897 -9.17 12.56 -24.15
C ASN A 897 -8.33 12.03 -25.33
N PRO A 898 -7.21 11.33 -25.09
CA PRO A 898 -6.35 10.77 -26.13
C PRO A 898 -7.07 9.76 -27.02
N PHE A 899 -8.09 9.08 -26.47
CA PHE A 899 -8.87 8.08 -27.20
C PHE A 899 -9.70 8.70 -28.32
N ALA A 900 -10.16 9.94 -28.18
CA ALA A 900 -10.87 10.63 -29.28
C ALA A 900 -9.94 10.92 -30.46
N GLU A 901 -8.68 11.27 -30.22
CA GLU A 901 -7.68 11.40 -31.29
C GLU A 901 -7.36 10.02 -31.90
N LYS A 902 -7.17 8.98 -31.07
CA LYS A 902 -6.96 7.60 -31.56
C LYS A 902 -8.13 7.14 -32.43
N GLN A 903 -9.37 7.51 -32.07
CA GLN A 903 -10.52 7.28 -32.91
C GLN A 903 -10.42 8.02 -34.28
N GLY A 904 -9.98 9.26 -34.28
CA GLY A 904 -9.74 10.05 -35.50
C GLY A 904 -8.68 9.38 -36.40
N VAL A 905 -7.56 8.96 -35.85
CA VAL A 905 -6.51 8.20 -36.57
C VAL A 905 -7.07 6.89 -37.12
N GLY A 906 -7.89 6.18 -36.35
CA GLY A 906 -8.54 4.93 -36.75
C GLY A 906 -9.50 5.06 -37.94
N ARG A 907 -9.85 6.28 -38.40
CA ARG A 907 -10.63 6.50 -39.63
C ARG A 907 -9.79 6.34 -40.90
N ALA A 908 -8.49 6.66 -40.83
CA ALA A 908 -7.53 6.49 -41.90
C ALA A 908 -6.74 5.18 -41.79
N HIS A 909 -6.23 4.87 -40.58
CA HIS A 909 -5.41 3.69 -40.32
C HIS A 909 -6.28 2.50 -39.91
N ARG A 910 -6.80 1.77 -40.87
CA ARG A 910 -7.68 0.60 -40.70
C ARG A 910 -7.58 -0.36 -41.88
N ILE A 911 -8.24 -1.51 -41.79
CA ILE A 911 -8.31 -2.51 -42.86
C ILE A 911 -8.77 -1.85 -44.17
N GLY A 912 -7.99 -2.00 -45.23
CA GLY A 912 -8.18 -1.36 -46.54
C GLY A 912 -7.30 -0.13 -46.76
N GLN A 913 -6.48 0.28 -45.83
CA GLN A 913 -5.41 1.27 -46.03
C GLN A 913 -4.25 0.62 -46.79
N LEU A 914 -3.82 1.25 -47.86
CA LEU A 914 -2.71 0.78 -48.70
C LEU A 914 -1.43 1.62 -48.53
N ASN A 915 -1.56 2.81 -47.98
CA ASN A 915 -0.47 3.79 -47.86
C ASN A 915 -0.05 3.97 -46.44
N LYS A 916 1.22 4.34 -46.20
CA LYS A 916 1.71 4.78 -44.89
C LYS A 916 0.89 5.96 -44.40
N VAL A 917 0.48 5.95 -43.14
CA VAL A 917 -0.28 7.01 -42.50
C VAL A 917 0.62 7.86 -41.61
N ASN A 918 0.69 9.14 -41.85
CA ASN A 918 1.44 10.11 -41.07
C ASN A 918 0.46 10.95 -40.22
N VAL A 919 0.62 10.88 -38.91
CA VAL A 919 -0.15 11.66 -37.95
C VAL A 919 0.69 12.81 -37.43
N ILE A 920 0.21 14.02 -37.56
CA ILE A 920 0.93 15.22 -37.15
C ILE A 920 0.04 16.02 -36.18
N ARG A 921 0.59 16.33 -35.01
CA ARG A 921 -0.04 17.18 -34.00
C ARG A 921 0.63 18.53 -33.99
N PHE A 922 -0.10 19.60 -34.27
CA PHE A 922 0.39 20.96 -34.20
C PHE A 922 0.16 21.52 -32.80
N ILE A 923 1.24 21.83 -32.10
CA ILE A 923 1.24 22.26 -30.70
C ILE A 923 1.95 23.61 -30.57
N SER A 924 1.27 24.61 -30.01
CA SER A 924 1.90 25.91 -29.70
C SER A 924 2.83 25.78 -28.50
N LYS A 925 4.09 26.19 -28.66
CA LYS A 925 5.11 26.13 -27.60
C LYS A 925 4.73 27.01 -26.41
N ASN A 926 5.16 26.61 -25.23
CA ASN A 926 4.97 27.31 -23.95
C ASN A 926 3.51 27.55 -23.55
N THR A 927 2.57 26.74 -24.07
CA THR A 927 1.15 26.88 -23.84
C THR A 927 0.55 25.76 -23.04
N VAL A 928 -0.75 25.89 -22.71
CA VAL A 928 -1.56 24.82 -22.10
C VAL A 928 -1.61 23.55 -22.96
N GLU A 929 -1.35 23.67 -24.29
CA GLU A 929 -1.39 22.51 -25.18
C GLU A 929 -0.27 21.50 -24.89
N GLU A 930 0.97 21.95 -24.59
CA GLU A 930 2.04 21.05 -24.19
C GLU A 930 1.69 20.28 -22.91
N LYS A 931 1.04 20.97 -21.97
CA LYS A 931 0.63 20.34 -20.70
C LYS A 931 -0.51 19.33 -20.92
N ILE A 932 -1.41 19.59 -21.89
CA ILE A 932 -2.45 18.63 -22.28
C ILE A 932 -1.82 17.36 -22.86
N ILE A 933 -0.79 17.49 -23.71
CA ILE A 933 -0.08 16.31 -24.26
C ILE A 933 0.53 15.45 -23.13
N LYS A 934 1.23 16.06 -22.17
CA LYS A 934 1.78 15.33 -21.01
C LYS A 934 0.69 14.63 -20.20
N LEU A 935 -0.47 15.27 -20.03
CA LEU A 935 -1.62 14.63 -19.37
C LEU A 935 -2.24 13.51 -20.19
N GLN A 936 -2.23 13.61 -21.52
CA GLN A 936 -2.66 12.51 -22.40
C GLN A 936 -1.75 11.28 -22.26
N GLU A 937 -0.42 11.47 -22.18
CA GLU A 937 0.55 10.40 -21.95
C GLU A 937 0.30 9.69 -20.64
N ASN A 938 0.06 10.41 -19.55
CA ASN A 938 -0.25 9.84 -18.24
C ASN A 938 -1.58 9.04 -18.26
N LYS A 939 -2.62 9.55 -18.93
CA LYS A 939 -3.90 8.84 -19.08
C LYS A 939 -3.78 7.57 -19.93
N LYS A 940 -2.92 7.58 -20.93
CA LYS A 940 -2.63 6.40 -21.76
C LYS A 940 -1.97 5.32 -20.91
N LEU A 941 -0.99 5.68 -20.09
CA LEU A 941 -0.32 4.77 -19.15
C LEU A 941 -1.30 4.15 -18.16
N LEU A 942 -2.25 4.91 -17.60
CA LEU A 942 -3.27 4.41 -16.68
C LEU A 942 -4.22 3.39 -17.34
N SER A 943 -4.67 3.66 -18.55
CA SER A 943 -5.54 2.76 -19.30
C SER A 943 -4.83 1.45 -19.68
N ASP A 944 -3.57 1.56 -20.06
CA ASP A 944 -2.77 0.42 -20.45
C ASP A 944 -2.35 -0.40 -19.21
N SER A 945 -2.17 0.24 -18.04
CA SER A 945 -1.80 -0.43 -16.78
C SER A 945 -2.91 -1.27 -16.15
N LEU A 946 -4.17 -0.91 -16.32
CA LEU A 946 -5.30 -1.74 -15.88
C LEU A 946 -5.48 -2.99 -16.75
N LEU A 947 -4.86 -3.00 -17.93
CA LEU A 947 -4.88 -4.10 -18.89
C LEU A 947 -3.49 -4.73 -19.10
N GLU A 948 -2.42 -4.03 -18.70
CA GLU A 948 -1.01 -4.43 -18.69
C GLU A 948 -0.30 -3.72 -17.52
N GLU A 949 0.57 -4.36 -16.79
CA GLU A 949 1.17 -3.94 -15.50
C GLU A 949 1.91 -2.60 -15.49
N SER A 950 1.32 -1.49 -15.02
CA SER A 950 2.01 -0.34 -14.38
C SER A 950 1.06 0.78 -13.90
N TYR A 951 1.46 1.50 -12.83
CA TYR A 951 0.68 2.48 -12.05
C TYR A 951 0.93 3.93 -12.43
N ILE A 952 -0.07 4.81 -12.34
CA ILE A 952 0.08 6.24 -11.95
C ILE A 952 -1.27 6.84 -11.51
N ASN A 953 -1.25 7.49 -10.32
CA ASN A 953 -2.31 8.34 -9.76
C ASN A 953 -2.29 9.74 -10.34
N ASP A 954 -3.48 10.41 -10.50
CA ASP A 954 -3.57 11.85 -10.26
C ASP A 954 -5.00 12.41 -10.19
N GLU A 955 -5.23 13.27 -9.21
CA GLU A 955 -6.47 14.03 -8.96
C GLU A 955 -6.62 15.23 -9.90
N ILE A 956 -7.85 15.48 -10.37
CA ILE A 956 -8.19 16.56 -11.32
C ILE A 956 -7.84 17.98 -10.80
N GLU A 957 -7.85 18.20 -9.47
CA GLU A 957 -7.49 19.51 -8.89
C GLU A 957 -5.97 19.80 -8.93
N VAL A 958 -5.13 18.80 -8.77
CA VAL A 958 -3.67 18.93 -8.91
C VAL A 958 -3.31 19.22 -10.35
N ASN A 959 -4.04 18.63 -11.31
CA ASN A 959 -3.86 18.85 -12.73
C ASN A 959 -4.15 20.31 -13.17
N LEU A 960 -5.14 20.98 -12.57
CA LEU A 960 -5.48 22.36 -12.92
C LEU A 960 -4.44 23.37 -12.47
N LYS A 961 -3.90 23.20 -11.26
CA LYS A 961 -2.77 24.00 -10.74
C LYS A 961 -1.51 23.77 -11.57
N TYR A 962 -1.23 22.52 -11.92
CA TYR A 962 -0.10 22.16 -12.80
C TYR A 962 -0.24 22.79 -14.18
N ILE A 963 -1.45 22.76 -14.79
CA ILE A 963 -1.71 23.33 -16.12
C ILE A 963 -1.50 24.83 -16.15
N LEU A 964 -1.85 25.55 -15.10
CA LEU A 964 -1.68 26.99 -15.02
C LEU A 964 -0.32 27.43 -14.48
N GLY A 965 0.51 26.47 -14.01
CA GLY A 965 1.88 26.74 -13.53
C GLY A 965 1.91 27.49 -12.20
N SER A 966 0.94 27.19 -11.32
CA SER A 966 0.84 27.72 -9.94
C SER A 966 1.21 26.63 -8.92
#